data_c13e877d8ae3e583f12ef4f02b149f08
#
_entry.id   c13e877d8ae3e583f12ef4f02b149f08
#
_cell.length_a   1.000
_cell.length_b   1.000
_cell.length_c   1.000
_cell.angle_alpha   90.00
_cell.angle_beta   90.00
_cell.angle_gamma   90.00
#
_symmetry.space_group_name_H-M   'P 1'
#
loop_
_entity.id
_entity.type
_entity.pdbx_description
1 polymer ?
#
loop_
_entity_poly.entity_id
_entity_poly.type
_entity_poly.pdbx_seq_one_letter_code
_entity_poly.pdbx_strand_id
1 'polypeptide(L)'
;MATRLAPAVPAQPARRRRSVTRRPLHRGHFGFLRALIQGMPARPMWERYLAEEGEIEDEAPATAAAGDSTTTDAAAARFADHPKVRRVTAWLRGELAAAAGRAERYGMARLVRVDFRQIGRPGEGLPSLEDFAAEAGLDGFSQSEQMEAYRARFGRALEREAKRAALMRRQLEAIDWLEGKYAQPVLAADACRAWLADTLAIRLEAAGVSTLADLIDRINGLGNGWARGVAGIGAGKARAIEAFLTSHTETLGKTIGPHVAVPRRQRYAHELARVVPRGTNDATLVPLDKLVMPAELDGRNGAYRLPQARCLISAHNDYEAVLSWLRAKPGLPPDQVARLRERRRDVATVPGPLDWLNWLSNTQRAYRKEAERFLLWALLARRKPLSSMDTDDCLAYRDFLAAPPADWCAPRSRERWSPLWRPFEGPLNPSAQRYAVGVLTNLYSYLNAKNYLAGNPWQGIHVPRSATPQLDVGRSLTEDQWVFVTDCLARLVPTSANQRLQVALPLLYATGLRLSEVIGVTTDDLEWVSLAQPGTGEREEGWWLTVLGKGNKLRRVPVPDSTIAALGRYLQTRGFSADPAASRGVALLGHATDQAERAPWAKRDTAGADAGLAGSTLYRQIKRFFETCAVELEPVDPRGAARLASASTHWMRHTHISHALAAGAPLEAVKQNAGHASLDTTTRYVTTEDARRMRAMKQLWSKDGN
;
A
#
# COMPACT_ATOMS: atom_id res chain seq x y z
N MET A 1 43.02 -33.83 -49.23
CA MET A 1 42.13 -34.68 -48.42
C MET A 1 41.90 -33.93 -47.08
N ALA A 2 40.80 -33.23 -46.94
CA ALA A 2 40.44 -32.50 -45.73
C ALA A 2 39.27 -33.23 -45.10
N THR A 3 39.53 -33.86 -43.98
CA THR A 3 38.52 -34.59 -43.18
C THR A 3 37.65 -33.59 -42.42
N ARG A 4 36.37 -33.49 -42.76
CA ARG A 4 35.35 -32.69 -42.03
C ARG A 4 35.04 -33.41 -40.72
N LEU A 5 35.37 -32.76 -39.60
CA LEU A 5 34.87 -33.11 -38.27
C LEU A 5 33.39 -32.69 -38.14
N ALA A 6 32.53 -33.65 -37.78
CA ALA A 6 31.12 -33.41 -37.47
C ALA A 6 30.96 -32.60 -36.18
N PRO A 7 29.93 -31.72 -36.06
CA PRO A 7 29.74 -30.94 -34.86
C PRO A 7 29.27 -31.82 -33.69
N ALA A 8 29.88 -31.62 -32.52
CA ALA A 8 29.52 -32.29 -31.28
C ALA A 8 28.11 -31.88 -30.83
N VAL A 9 27.28 -32.88 -30.55
CA VAL A 9 25.94 -32.73 -29.95
C VAL A 9 26.12 -32.18 -28.53
N PRO A 10 25.47 -31.08 -28.15
CA PRO A 10 25.54 -30.56 -26.77
C PRO A 10 24.93 -31.56 -25.80
N ALA A 11 25.71 -31.93 -24.78
CA ALA A 11 25.29 -32.81 -23.71
C ALA A 11 24.10 -32.18 -22.97
N GLN A 12 22.99 -32.90 -22.86
CA GLN A 12 21.84 -32.51 -22.05
C GLN A 12 22.30 -32.34 -20.61
N PRO A 13 21.90 -31.22 -19.92
CA PRO A 13 22.23 -31.04 -18.51
C PRO A 13 21.62 -32.17 -17.69
N ALA A 14 22.46 -32.86 -16.94
CA ALA A 14 22.05 -33.92 -16.03
C ALA A 14 20.92 -33.41 -15.14
N ARG A 15 19.75 -34.09 -15.18
CA ARG A 15 18.63 -33.83 -14.26
C ARG A 15 19.20 -33.94 -12.86
N ARG A 16 19.41 -32.77 -12.18
CA ARG A 16 19.69 -32.74 -10.74
C ARG A 16 18.57 -33.51 -10.05
N ARG A 17 18.90 -34.63 -9.45
CA ARG A 17 18.00 -35.29 -8.48
C ARG A 17 17.62 -34.26 -7.46
N ARG A 18 16.33 -33.83 -7.46
CA ARG A 18 15.77 -33.01 -6.40
C ARG A 18 15.99 -33.80 -5.11
N SER A 19 16.80 -33.26 -4.21
CA SER A 19 16.80 -33.72 -2.83
C SER A 19 15.39 -33.51 -2.34
N VAL A 20 14.66 -34.56 -2.06
CA VAL A 20 13.34 -34.50 -1.41
C VAL A 20 13.65 -34.08 0.03
N THR A 21 13.66 -32.79 0.28
CA THR A 21 13.66 -32.25 1.63
C THR A 21 12.35 -32.73 2.25
N ARG A 22 12.45 -33.63 3.22
CA ARG A 22 11.28 -34.14 3.95
C ARG A 22 10.63 -32.96 4.65
N ARG A 23 9.38 -32.75 4.36
CA ARG A 23 8.57 -31.72 5.03
C ARG A 23 8.41 -32.11 6.50
N PRO A 24 8.74 -31.25 7.47
CA PRO A 24 8.58 -31.56 8.89
C PRO A 24 7.09 -31.64 9.25
N LEU A 25 6.78 -32.38 10.32
CA LEU A 25 5.42 -32.52 10.83
C LEU A 25 5.26 -31.63 12.06
N HIS A 26 4.29 -30.72 12.04
CA HIS A 26 3.89 -29.93 13.20
C HIS A 26 2.68 -30.54 13.92
N ARG A 27 2.38 -30.09 15.13
CA ARG A 27 1.27 -30.58 15.96
C ARG A 27 -0.09 -30.61 15.26
N GLY A 28 -0.36 -29.66 14.36
CA GLY A 28 -1.59 -29.62 13.57
C GLY A 28 -1.82 -30.88 12.73
N HIS A 29 -0.77 -31.46 12.14
CA HIS A 29 -0.88 -32.71 11.39
C HIS A 29 -1.41 -33.88 12.24
N PHE A 30 -0.92 -33.99 13.48
CA PHE A 30 -1.37 -34.98 14.44
C PHE A 30 -2.80 -34.70 14.93
N GLY A 31 -3.10 -33.41 15.21
CA GLY A 31 -4.46 -32.98 15.60
C GLY A 31 -5.51 -33.30 14.54
N PHE A 32 -5.19 -33.06 13.26
CA PHE A 32 -6.07 -33.41 12.14
C PHE A 32 -6.35 -34.89 12.04
N LEU A 33 -5.32 -35.74 12.13
CA LEU A 33 -5.53 -37.20 12.10
C LEU A 33 -6.32 -37.70 13.29
N ARG A 34 -6.08 -37.19 14.50
CA ARG A 34 -6.88 -37.55 15.70
C ARG A 34 -8.35 -37.22 15.47
N ALA A 35 -8.63 -35.99 14.99
CA ALA A 35 -10.01 -35.58 14.74
C ALA A 35 -10.71 -36.46 13.69
N LEU A 36 -10.03 -36.84 12.62
CA LEU A 36 -10.57 -37.75 11.61
C LEU A 36 -10.85 -39.18 12.18
N ILE A 37 -9.96 -39.67 13.03
CA ILE A 37 -10.14 -40.98 13.69
C ILE A 37 -11.36 -40.95 14.63
N GLN A 38 -11.55 -39.84 15.33
CA GLN A 38 -12.70 -39.61 16.23
C GLN A 38 -14.02 -39.33 15.48
N GLY A 39 -14.01 -39.32 14.14
CA GLY A 39 -15.20 -39.09 13.33
C GLY A 39 -15.62 -37.62 13.22
N MET A 40 -14.76 -36.70 13.61
CA MET A 40 -15.04 -35.26 13.47
C MET A 40 -15.16 -34.86 11.99
N PRO A 41 -16.02 -33.87 11.63
CA PRO A 41 -16.16 -33.39 10.26
C PRO A 41 -14.81 -32.89 9.69
N ALA A 42 -14.42 -33.41 8.53
CA ALA A 42 -13.10 -33.16 7.96
C ALA A 42 -12.86 -31.68 7.61
N ARG A 43 -13.87 -30.92 7.15
CA ARG A 43 -13.76 -29.55 6.73
C ARG A 43 -13.37 -28.60 7.86
N PRO A 44 -14.08 -28.48 8.98
CA PRO A 44 -13.67 -27.65 10.10
C PRO A 44 -12.29 -28.01 10.66
N MET A 45 -11.96 -29.30 10.63
CA MET A 45 -10.67 -29.79 11.12
C MET A 45 -9.53 -29.46 10.16
N TRP A 46 -9.78 -29.48 8.85
CA TRP A 46 -8.84 -29.01 7.85
C TRP A 46 -8.54 -27.52 8.03
N GLU A 47 -9.56 -26.69 8.13
CA GLU A 47 -9.43 -25.24 8.33
C GLU A 47 -8.70 -24.91 9.64
N ARG A 48 -8.91 -25.70 10.68
CA ARG A 48 -8.29 -25.51 11.99
C ARG A 48 -6.83 -25.96 12.07
N TYR A 49 -6.50 -27.09 11.48
CA TYR A 49 -5.22 -27.76 11.70
C TYR A 49 -4.28 -27.77 10.50
N LEU A 50 -4.79 -27.60 9.28
CA LEU A 50 -4.07 -27.70 8.03
C LEU A 50 -4.35 -26.49 7.10
N ALA A 51 -4.55 -25.31 7.68
CA ALA A 51 -4.81 -24.08 6.93
C ALA A 51 -3.71 -23.78 5.90
N GLU A 52 -2.46 -24.14 6.18
CA GLU A 52 -1.30 -23.97 5.31
C GLU A 52 -1.36 -24.79 4.02
N GLU A 53 -2.16 -25.85 4.00
CA GLU A 53 -2.41 -26.64 2.80
C GLU A 53 -3.32 -25.90 1.79
N GLY A 54 -3.94 -24.80 2.23
CA GLY A 54 -4.81 -23.93 1.44
C GLY A 54 -6.26 -24.40 1.39
N GLU A 55 -7.13 -23.49 0.98
CA GLU A 55 -8.57 -23.73 0.83
C GLU A 55 -8.85 -24.83 -0.20
N ILE A 56 -9.93 -25.55 0.03
CA ILE A 56 -10.51 -26.51 -0.90
C ILE A 56 -11.76 -25.86 -1.46
N GLU A 57 -11.72 -25.53 -2.76
CA GLU A 57 -12.88 -24.98 -3.45
C GLU A 57 -13.92 -26.10 -3.63
N ASP A 58 -15.10 -25.94 -3.05
CA ASP A 58 -16.24 -26.79 -3.36
C ASP A 58 -16.73 -26.44 -4.77
N GLU A 59 -16.75 -27.39 -5.67
CA GLU A 59 -17.61 -27.33 -6.85
C GLU A 59 -19.06 -27.46 -6.36
N ALA A 60 -19.65 -26.35 -5.90
CA ALA A 60 -21.04 -26.33 -5.47
C ALA A 60 -21.95 -26.46 -6.71
N PRO A 61 -22.90 -27.41 -6.75
CA PRO A 61 -23.99 -27.32 -7.68
C PRO A 61 -24.84 -26.09 -7.32
N ALA A 62 -25.15 -25.26 -8.32
CA ALA A 62 -25.82 -23.95 -8.22
C ALA A 62 -27.28 -23.98 -7.71
N THR A 63 -27.74 -25.06 -7.12
CA THR A 63 -29.12 -25.18 -6.64
C THR A 63 -29.17 -26.10 -5.40
N ALA A 64 -29.05 -25.53 -4.20
CA ALA A 64 -29.54 -26.18 -2.99
C ALA A 64 -30.21 -25.14 -2.10
N ALA A 65 -31.53 -25.27 -1.95
CA ALA A 65 -32.32 -24.51 -0.98
C ALA A 65 -31.88 -24.87 0.44
N ALA A 66 -31.75 -23.87 1.30
CA ALA A 66 -31.43 -24.06 2.70
C ALA A 66 -32.55 -24.80 3.43
N GLY A 67 -32.23 -25.90 4.12
CA GLY A 67 -33.15 -26.46 5.10
C GLY A 67 -33.18 -27.96 5.32
N ASP A 68 -32.28 -28.79 4.78
CA ASP A 68 -32.36 -30.25 5.03
C ASP A 68 -31.06 -30.78 5.67
N SER A 69 -31.17 -31.45 6.82
CA SER A 69 -30.05 -32.05 7.59
C SER A 69 -29.30 -33.14 6.81
N THR A 70 -29.96 -33.79 5.86
CA THR A 70 -29.39 -34.82 4.98
C THR A 70 -28.38 -34.22 3.97
N THR A 71 -28.49 -32.92 3.64
CA THR A 71 -27.56 -32.22 2.73
C THR A 71 -26.23 -31.92 3.40
N THR A 72 -26.22 -31.73 4.73
CA THR A 72 -25.01 -31.36 5.49
C THR A 72 -24.06 -32.59 5.62
N ASP A 73 -24.59 -33.77 5.86
CA ASP A 73 -23.81 -35.00 5.94
C ASP A 73 -23.22 -35.42 4.59
N ALA A 74 -23.99 -35.22 3.52
CA ALA A 74 -23.52 -35.48 2.16
C ALA A 74 -22.39 -34.50 1.73
N ALA A 75 -22.47 -33.26 2.15
CA ALA A 75 -21.40 -32.24 1.88
C ALA A 75 -20.14 -32.57 2.70
N ALA A 76 -20.27 -32.99 3.96
CA ALA A 76 -19.14 -33.39 4.79
C ALA A 76 -18.42 -34.62 4.22
N ALA A 77 -19.17 -35.60 3.70
CA ALA A 77 -18.63 -36.79 3.06
C ALA A 77 -17.87 -36.44 1.78
N ARG A 78 -18.45 -35.59 0.91
CA ARG A 78 -17.77 -35.11 -0.32
C ARG A 78 -16.47 -34.40 -0.04
N PHE A 79 -16.42 -33.53 0.98
CA PHE A 79 -15.18 -32.86 1.37
C PHE A 79 -14.10 -33.84 1.82
N ALA A 80 -14.48 -34.85 2.62
CA ALA A 80 -13.54 -35.85 3.08
C ALA A 80 -12.99 -36.73 1.94
N ASP A 81 -13.76 -36.91 0.86
CA ASP A 81 -13.37 -37.66 -0.33
C ASP A 81 -12.65 -36.81 -1.38
N HIS A 82 -12.55 -35.50 -1.18
CA HIS A 82 -11.86 -34.61 -2.09
C HIS A 82 -10.40 -35.07 -2.36
N PRO A 83 -9.91 -35.10 -3.63
CA PRO A 83 -8.61 -35.67 -3.97
C PRO A 83 -7.44 -35.10 -3.17
N LYS A 84 -7.50 -33.81 -2.84
CA LYS A 84 -6.48 -33.12 -2.04
C LYS A 84 -6.48 -33.61 -0.58
N VAL A 85 -7.64 -33.75 0.04
CA VAL A 85 -7.78 -34.22 1.42
C VAL A 85 -7.28 -35.67 1.51
N ARG A 86 -7.68 -36.53 0.57
CA ARG A 86 -7.22 -37.94 0.49
C ARG A 86 -5.71 -38.02 0.32
N ARG A 87 -5.12 -37.20 -0.55
CA ARG A 87 -3.68 -37.20 -0.81
C ARG A 87 -2.89 -36.76 0.44
N VAL A 88 -3.32 -35.69 1.11
CA VAL A 88 -2.66 -35.21 2.33
C VAL A 88 -2.82 -36.19 3.47
N THR A 89 -4.00 -36.77 3.67
CA THR A 89 -4.25 -37.81 4.69
C THR A 89 -3.39 -39.04 4.44
N ALA A 90 -3.30 -39.51 3.20
CA ALA A 90 -2.46 -40.65 2.83
C ALA A 90 -0.97 -40.34 3.04
N TRP A 91 -0.51 -39.16 2.68
CA TRP A 91 0.86 -38.72 2.93
C TRP A 91 1.17 -38.68 4.44
N LEU A 92 0.29 -38.07 5.27
CA LEU A 92 0.46 -38.03 6.72
C LEU A 92 0.57 -39.41 7.32
N ARG A 93 -0.34 -40.30 6.96
CA ARG A 93 -0.31 -41.70 7.42
C ARG A 93 0.97 -42.42 6.98
N GLY A 94 1.45 -42.14 5.76
CA GLY A 94 2.68 -42.70 5.24
C GLY A 94 3.91 -42.23 6.03
N GLU A 95 4.03 -40.90 6.28
CA GLU A 95 5.13 -40.33 7.06
C GLU A 95 5.15 -40.84 8.52
N LEU A 96 3.98 -40.88 9.17
CA LEU A 96 3.88 -41.39 10.54
C LEU A 96 4.19 -42.89 10.63
N ALA A 97 3.76 -43.67 9.66
CA ALA A 97 4.09 -45.11 9.62
C ALA A 97 5.59 -45.31 9.37
N ALA A 98 6.23 -44.48 8.51
CA ALA A 98 7.67 -44.51 8.30
C ALA A 98 8.42 -44.08 9.57
N ALA A 99 7.92 -43.06 10.29
CA ALA A 99 8.49 -42.62 11.57
C ALA A 99 8.41 -43.73 12.63
N ALA A 100 7.27 -44.41 12.74
CA ALA A 100 7.11 -45.57 13.63
C ALA A 100 8.03 -46.73 13.23
N GLY A 101 8.22 -47.00 11.94
CA GLY A 101 9.16 -47.99 11.43
C GLY A 101 10.60 -47.68 11.78
N ARG A 102 11.03 -46.44 11.68
CA ARG A 102 12.40 -45.98 12.11
C ARG A 102 12.60 -46.15 13.63
N ALA A 103 11.53 -46.10 14.40
CA ALA A 103 11.59 -46.34 15.83
C ALA A 103 11.38 -47.82 16.19
N GLU A 104 11.43 -48.74 15.19
CA GLU A 104 11.22 -50.19 15.35
C GLU A 104 9.86 -50.59 15.93
N ARG A 105 8.87 -49.66 15.87
CA ARG A 105 7.49 -49.87 16.36
C ARG A 105 6.55 -50.30 15.24
N TYR A 106 6.84 -51.46 14.62
CA TYR A 106 6.11 -51.98 13.44
C TYR A 106 4.60 -52.17 13.67
N GLY A 107 4.17 -52.48 14.90
CA GLY A 107 2.77 -52.54 15.27
C GLY A 107 2.06 -51.18 15.15
N MET A 108 2.71 -50.09 15.60
CA MET A 108 2.20 -48.73 15.45
C MET A 108 2.18 -48.30 13.98
N ALA A 109 3.19 -48.65 13.20
CA ALA A 109 3.25 -48.37 11.76
C ALA A 109 2.04 -48.99 11.00
N ARG A 110 1.57 -50.14 11.41
CA ARG A 110 0.37 -50.77 10.84
C ARG A 110 -0.90 -50.07 11.32
N LEU A 111 -0.98 -49.74 12.62
CA LEU A 111 -2.14 -49.05 13.22
C LEU A 111 -2.42 -47.70 12.56
N VAL A 112 -1.41 -46.86 12.36
CA VAL A 112 -1.57 -45.51 11.78
C VAL A 112 -2.11 -45.54 10.35
N ARG A 113 -1.92 -46.66 9.62
CA ARG A 113 -2.43 -46.83 8.24
C ARG A 113 -3.89 -47.18 8.17
N VAL A 114 -4.51 -47.65 9.28
CA VAL A 114 -5.91 -48.04 9.30
C VAL A 114 -6.83 -46.86 9.07
N ASP A 115 -7.76 -46.99 8.11
CA ASP A 115 -8.78 -45.98 7.86
C ASP A 115 -10.14 -46.45 8.40
N PHE A 116 -10.55 -45.87 9.52
CA PHE A 116 -11.82 -46.23 10.18
C PHE A 116 -13.06 -45.87 9.37
N ARG A 117 -12.95 -44.95 8.41
CA ARG A 117 -14.04 -44.59 7.49
C ARG A 117 -14.43 -45.77 6.58
N GLN A 118 -13.49 -46.67 6.31
CA GLN A 118 -13.75 -47.88 5.52
C GLN A 118 -14.32 -49.04 6.36
N ILE A 119 -14.36 -48.90 7.68
CA ILE A 119 -14.79 -49.95 8.60
C ILE A 119 -16.26 -49.73 9.07
N GLY A 120 -17.01 -48.79 8.47
CA GLY A 120 -18.38 -48.43 8.83
C GLY A 120 -18.48 -47.36 9.93
N ARG A 121 -19.62 -46.71 10.08
CA ARG A 121 -19.85 -45.72 11.14
C ARG A 121 -20.17 -46.38 12.48
N PRO A 122 -19.80 -45.77 13.65
CA PRO A 122 -20.20 -46.28 14.95
C PRO A 122 -21.74 -46.24 15.11
N GLY A 123 -22.33 -47.27 15.62
CA GLY A 123 -23.77 -47.28 15.96
C GLY A 123 -24.75 -47.39 14.78
N GLU A 124 -24.26 -47.47 13.54
CA GLU A 124 -25.15 -47.64 12.38
C GLU A 124 -25.84 -49.01 12.46
N GLY A 125 -27.13 -49.02 12.84
CA GLY A 125 -27.98 -50.21 12.88
C GLY A 125 -28.15 -50.86 14.25
N LEU A 126 -27.61 -50.33 15.34
CA LEU A 126 -27.91 -50.76 16.69
C LEU A 126 -28.93 -49.81 17.33
N PRO A 127 -30.15 -50.23 17.65
CA PRO A 127 -31.11 -49.42 18.39
C PRO A 127 -30.59 -49.16 19.81
N SER A 128 -31.09 -48.10 20.44
CA SER A 128 -30.84 -47.93 21.88
C SER A 128 -31.43 -49.05 22.69
N LEU A 129 -30.96 -49.26 23.93
CA LEU A 129 -31.53 -50.26 24.79
C LEU A 129 -33.02 -49.99 25.04
N GLU A 130 -33.41 -48.74 25.19
CA GLU A 130 -34.78 -48.29 25.39
C GLU A 130 -35.67 -48.56 24.16
N ASP A 131 -35.20 -48.18 22.98
CA ASP A 131 -35.93 -48.46 21.72
C ASP A 131 -36.08 -49.95 21.47
N PHE A 132 -35.04 -50.73 21.76
CA PHE A 132 -35.11 -52.19 21.67
C PHE A 132 -36.08 -52.76 22.67
N ALA A 133 -36.07 -52.30 23.93
CA ALA A 133 -37.00 -52.82 24.97
C ALA A 133 -38.45 -52.52 24.59
N ALA A 134 -38.73 -51.30 24.09
CA ALA A 134 -40.04 -50.89 23.59
C ALA A 134 -40.48 -51.76 22.39
N GLU A 135 -39.59 -51.93 21.38
CA GLU A 135 -39.89 -52.80 20.20
C GLU A 135 -40.08 -54.27 20.55
N ALA A 136 -39.33 -54.77 21.53
CA ALA A 136 -39.40 -56.19 21.97
C ALA A 136 -40.45 -56.49 23.06
N GLY A 137 -41.18 -55.47 23.54
CA GLY A 137 -42.17 -55.59 24.59
C GLY A 137 -41.59 -55.96 25.98
N LEU A 138 -40.36 -55.48 26.24
CA LEU A 138 -39.61 -55.75 27.47
C LEU A 138 -39.63 -54.57 28.46
N ASP A 139 -40.58 -53.63 28.34
CA ASP A 139 -40.66 -52.45 29.19
C ASP A 139 -40.90 -52.75 30.66
N GLY A 140 -41.55 -53.92 30.95
CA GLY A 140 -41.80 -54.40 32.30
C GLY A 140 -40.67 -55.20 32.92
N PHE A 141 -39.61 -55.51 32.21
CA PHE A 141 -38.48 -56.28 32.69
C PHE A 141 -37.37 -55.41 33.30
N SER A 142 -36.55 -55.98 34.15
CA SER A 142 -35.42 -55.28 34.75
C SER A 142 -34.37 -54.89 33.68
N GLN A 143 -33.62 -53.89 33.92
CA GLN A 143 -32.56 -53.40 32.99
C GLN A 143 -31.52 -54.50 32.70
N SER A 144 -31.28 -55.42 33.64
CA SER A 144 -30.39 -56.56 33.46
C SER A 144 -30.94 -57.54 32.46
N GLU A 145 -32.24 -57.89 32.55
CA GLU A 145 -32.91 -58.79 31.61
C GLU A 145 -33.07 -58.20 30.22
N GLN A 146 -33.35 -56.86 30.13
CA GLN A 146 -33.36 -56.16 28.87
C GLN A 146 -31.96 -56.19 28.21
N MET A 147 -30.91 -55.96 28.98
CA MET A 147 -29.52 -55.99 28.52
C MET A 147 -29.10 -57.42 28.09
N GLU A 148 -29.59 -58.49 28.77
CA GLU A 148 -29.32 -59.90 28.40
C GLU A 148 -29.97 -60.21 27.05
N ALA A 149 -31.23 -59.86 26.86
CA ALA A 149 -31.94 -59.97 25.61
C ALA A 149 -31.30 -59.19 24.47
N TYR A 150 -30.88 -57.95 24.75
CA TYR A 150 -30.17 -57.13 23.81
C TYR A 150 -28.85 -57.78 23.37
N ARG A 151 -28.08 -58.31 24.33
CA ARG A 151 -26.82 -59.02 24.02
C ARG A 151 -27.06 -60.30 23.24
N ALA A 152 -28.10 -61.00 23.51
CA ALA A 152 -28.45 -62.21 22.77
C ALA A 152 -28.75 -61.95 21.30
N ARG A 153 -29.45 -60.82 21.02
CA ARG A 153 -29.77 -60.36 19.64
C ARG A 153 -28.63 -59.71 18.93
N PHE A 154 -27.90 -58.77 19.61
CA PHE A 154 -26.90 -57.92 19.03
C PHE A 154 -25.45 -58.22 19.46
N GLY A 155 -25.20 -59.27 20.21
CA GLY A 155 -23.87 -59.52 20.81
C GLY A 155 -22.71 -59.52 19.85
N ARG A 156 -22.87 -60.11 18.64
CA ARG A 156 -21.80 -60.02 17.59
C ARG A 156 -21.54 -58.64 17.07
N ALA A 157 -22.55 -57.78 17.05
CA ALA A 157 -22.41 -56.39 16.64
C ALA A 157 -21.73 -55.56 17.74
N LEU A 158 -22.12 -55.77 19.00
CA LEU A 158 -21.49 -55.17 20.18
C LEU A 158 -20.00 -55.54 20.30
N GLU A 159 -19.66 -56.83 20.09
CA GLU A 159 -18.26 -57.27 20.08
C GLU A 159 -17.44 -56.61 18.96
N ARG A 160 -18.03 -56.44 17.76
CA ARG A 160 -17.38 -55.76 16.66
C ARG A 160 -17.13 -54.29 17.01
N GLU A 161 -18.11 -53.61 17.63
CA GLU A 161 -17.99 -52.23 18.08
C GLU A 161 -16.96 -52.08 19.20
N ALA A 162 -16.94 -52.97 20.18
CA ALA A 162 -15.92 -53.00 21.23
C ALA A 162 -14.50 -53.19 20.67
N LYS A 163 -14.32 -54.12 19.71
CA LYS A 163 -13.04 -54.34 19.03
C LYS A 163 -12.61 -53.11 18.22
N ARG A 164 -13.56 -52.45 17.55
CA ARG A 164 -13.33 -51.20 16.82
C ARG A 164 -12.90 -50.07 17.76
N ALA A 165 -13.62 -49.88 18.86
CA ALA A 165 -13.29 -48.86 19.87
C ALA A 165 -11.90 -49.10 20.49
N ALA A 166 -11.55 -50.34 20.78
CA ALA A 166 -10.24 -50.73 21.28
C ALA A 166 -9.13 -50.45 20.24
N LEU A 167 -9.39 -50.75 18.96
CA LEU A 167 -8.42 -50.44 17.88
C LEU A 167 -8.23 -48.93 17.68
N MET A 168 -9.32 -48.15 17.74
CA MET A 168 -9.29 -46.70 17.67
C MET A 168 -8.46 -46.11 18.81
N ARG A 169 -8.67 -46.53 20.03
CA ARG A 169 -7.92 -46.11 21.21
C ARG A 169 -6.42 -46.37 21.02
N ARG A 170 -6.04 -47.55 20.61
CA ARG A 170 -4.64 -47.89 20.32
C ARG A 170 -4.04 -47.09 19.19
N GLN A 171 -4.82 -46.69 18.18
CA GLN A 171 -4.36 -45.81 17.11
C GLN A 171 -4.13 -44.38 17.63
N LEU A 172 -5.02 -43.87 18.47
CA LEU A 172 -4.85 -42.56 19.12
C LEU A 172 -3.61 -42.53 20.01
N GLU A 173 -3.42 -43.56 20.84
CA GLU A 173 -2.19 -43.73 21.66
C GLU A 173 -0.92 -43.75 20.82
N ALA A 174 -0.94 -44.42 19.66
CA ALA A 174 0.17 -44.47 18.74
C ALA A 174 0.47 -43.07 18.13
N ILE A 175 -0.57 -42.29 17.79
CA ILE A 175 -0.44 -40.97 17.28
C ILE A 175 0.12 -40.01 18.35
N ASP A 176 -0.34 -40.08 19.59
CA ASP A 176 0.14 -39.28 20.71
C ASP A 176 1.62 -39.55 21.00
N TRP A 177 2.01 -40.84 20.98
CA TRP A 177 3.42 -41.20 21.14
C TRP A 177 4.29 -40.65 20.00
N LEU A 178 3.81 -40.72 18.74
CA LEU A 178 4.53 -40.21 17.58
C LEU A 178 4.60 -38.68 17.62
N GLU A 179 3.56 -37.99 18.07
CA GLU A 179 3.57 -36.53 18.24
C GLU A 179 4.65 -36.11 19.23
N GLY A 180 4.69 -36.73 20.42
CA GLY A 180 5.69 -36.41 21.42
C GLY A 180 7.15 -36.59 20.95
N LYS A 181 7.38 -37.48 19.97
CA LYS A 181 8.71 -37.82 19.48
C LYS A 181 9.10 -37.11 18.17
N TYR A 182 8.16 -36.81 17.31
CA TYR A 182 8.43 -36.35 15.93
C TYR A 182 7.79 -35.01 15.56
N ALA A 183 6.89 -34.46 16.38
CA ALA A 183 6.38 -33.13 16.12
C ALA A 183 7.48 -32.09 16.30
N GLN A 184 7.68 -31.27 15.28
CA GLN A 184 8.65 -30.19 15.34
C GLN A 184 7.95 -28.86 15.64
N PRO A 185 8.50 -28.00 16.50
CA PRO A 185 7.98 -26.67 16.70
C PRO A 185 8.19 -25.84 15.41
N VAL A 186 7.23 -25.01 15.09
CA VAL A 186 7.34 -24.03 14.00
C VAL A 186 8.06 -22.80 14.54
N LEU A 187 9.24 -22.50 14.04
CA LEU A 187 10.07 -21.39 14.53
C LEU A 187 10.09 -20.22 13.56
N ALA A 188 10.21 -19.02 14.08
CA ALA A 188 10.25 -17.80 13.26
C ALA A 188 11.43 -17.77 12.26
N ALA A 189 12.57 -18.40 12.63
CA ALA A 189 13.75 -18.49 11.77
C ALA A 189 13.62 -19.54 10.65
N ASP A 190 12.58 -20.38 10.69
CA ASP A 190 12.39 -21.41 9.67
C ASP A 190 12.11 -20.80 8.30
N ALA A 191 12.62 -21.45 7.26
CA ALA A 191 12.31 -21.08 5.90
C ALA A 191 10.82 -21.32 5.58
N CYS A 192 10.18 -20.42 4.86
CA CYS A 192 8.79 -20.57 4.41
C CYS A 192 8.54 -21.92 3.71
N ARG A 193 9.52 -22.41 2.97
CA ARG A 193 9.48 -23.70 2.26
C ARG A 193 9.36 -24.91 3.18
N ALA A 194 9.80 -24.80 4.43
CA ALA A 194 9.71 -25.91 5.37
C ALA A 194 8.24 -26.24 5.73
N TRP A 195 7.39 -25.22 5.78
CA TRP A 195 6.04 -25.34 6.33
C TRP A 195 4.93 -25.08 5.31
N LEU A 196 5.14 -24.18 4.35
CA LEU A 196 4.14 -23.83 3.34
C LEU A 196 4.31 -24.69 2.08
N ALA A 197 3.24 -24.85 1.32
CA ALA A 197 3.28 -25.54 0.03
C ALA A 197 4.33 -24.91 -0.90
N ASP A 198 5.09 -25.74 -1.66
CA ASP A 198 6.17 -25.30 -2.54
C ASP A 198 5.78 -24.14 -3.45
N THR A 199 4.58 -24.20 -4.02
CA THR A 199 4.05 -23.15 -4.91
C THR A 199 3.85 -21.80 -4.19
N LEU A 200 3.55 -21.81 -2.90
CA LEU A 200 3.43 -20.61 -2.07
C LEU A 200 4.81 -20.11 -1.65
N ALA A 201 5.67 -21.01 -1.20
CA ALA A 201 7.03 -20.68 -0.77
C ALA A 201 7.84 -20.03 -1.88
N ILE A 202 7.82 -20.59 -3.10
CA ILE A 202 8.52 -20.02 -4.27
C ILE A 202 8.04 -18.59 -4.56
N ARG A 203 6.74 -18.31 -4.43
CA ARG A 203 6.17 -16.98 -4.67
C ARG A 203 6.56 -15.97 -3.57
N LEU A 204 6.62 -16.42 -2.33
CA LEU A 204 7.08 -15.61 -1.21
C LEU A 204 8.57 -15.30 -1.34
N GLU A 205 9.40 -16.29 -1.68
CA GLU A 205 10.84 -16.12 -1.93
C GLU A 205 11.09 -15.13 -3.08
N ALA A 206 10.32 -15.22 -4.18
CA ALA A 206 10.38 -14.26 -5.28
C ALA A 206 9.98 -12.83 -4.85
N ALA A 207 9.19 -12.69 -3.79
CA ALA A 207 8.82 -11.41 -3.19
C ALA A 207 9.78 -10.97 -2.07
N GLY A 208 10.93 -11.64 -1.90
CA GLY A 208 11.94 -11.33 -0.89
C GLY A 208 11.59 -11.79 0.53
N VAL A 209 10.67 -12.78 0.67
CA VAL A 209 10.24 -13.34 1.96
C VAL A 209 10.75 -14.76 2.05
N SER A 210 11.81 -14.98 2.81
CA SER A 210 12.48 -16.28 2.90
C SER A 210 12.11 -17.06 4.17
N THR A 211 11.93 -16.36 5.29
CA THR A 211 11.63 -16.97 6.59
C THR A 211 10.21 -16.65 7.07
N LEU A 212 9.71 -17.40 8.04
CA LEU A 212 8.43 -17.10 8.69
C LEU A 212 8.47 -15.77 9.45
N ALA A 213 9.65 -15.39 9.97
CA ALA A 213 9.85 -14.07 10.57
C ALA A 213 9.62 -12.95 9.56
N ASP A 214 10.25 -13.04 8.38
CA ASP A 214 10.07 -12.06 7.29
C ASP A 214 8.60 -11.99 6.87
N LEU A 215 7.93 -13.15 6.83
CA LEU A 215 6.52 -13.23 6.47
C LEU A 215 5.63 -12.51 7.49
N ILE A 216 5.83 -12.75 8.80
CA ILE A 216 5.10 -12.07 9.87
C ILE A 216 5.38 -10.56 9.84
N ASP A 217 6.64 -10.16 9.65
CA ASP A 217 7.01 -8.75 9.56
C ASP A 217 6.37 -8.08 8.34
N ARG A 218 6.30 -8.78 7.21
CA ARG A 218 5.58 -8.32 6.02
C ARG A 218 4.08 -8.18 6.28
N ILE A 219 3.44 -9.18 6.90
CA ILE A 219 2.02 -9.18 7.23
C ILE A 219 1.70 -8.00 8.16
N ASN A 220 2.44 -7.86 9.25
CA ASN A 220 2.27 -6.78 10.22
C ASN A 220 2.60 -5.40 9.61
N GLY A 221 3.63 -5.34 8.76
CA GLY A 221 4.06 -4.09 8.13
C GLY A 221 3.10 -3.56 7.07
N LEU A 222 2.36 -4.42 6.39
CA LEU A 222 1.45 -4.05 5.30
C LEU A 222 -0.03 -4.13 5.69
N GLY A 223 -0.34 -4.84 6.79
CA GLY A 223 -1.70 -5.04 7.26
C GLY A 223 -2.56 -5.86 6.29
N ASN A 224 -3.87 -5.65 6.27
CA ASN A 224 -4.85 -6.41 5.48
C ASN A 224 -4.51 -6.62 3.98
N GLY A 225 -3.68 -5.76 3.42
CA GLY A 225 -3.29 -5.84 2.00
C GLY A 225 -1.92 -6.47 1.74
N TRP A 226 -1.33 -7.18 2.66
CA TRP A 226 0.04 -7.67 2.58
C TRP A 226 0.34 -8.57 1.37
N ALA A 227 -0.64 -9.35 0.95
CA ALA A 227 -0.52 -10.28 -0.15
C ALA A 227 -0.61 -9.63 -1.55
N ARG A 228 -1.10 -8.38 -1.66
CA ARG A 228 -1.35 -7.71 -2.96
C ARG A 228 -0.12 -7.55 -3.86
N GLY A 229 1.07 -7.64 -3.33
CA GLY A 229 2.31 -7.56 -4.11
C GLY A 229 2.94 -8.93 -4.40
N VAL A 230 2.25 -10.03 -4.08
CA VAL A 230 2.75 -11.39 -4.29
C VAL A 230 1.87 -12.09 -5.33
N ALA A 231 2.40 -12.24 -6.56
CA ALA A 231 1.65 -12.85 -7.65
C ALA A 231 1.12 -14.24 -7.27
N GLY A 232 -0.19 -14.46 -7.46
CA GLY A 232 -0.84 -15.75 -7.22
C GLY A 232 -1.11 -16.11 -5.74
N ILE A 233 -1.00 -15.14 -4.82
CA ILE A 233 -1.54 -15.24 -3.46
C ILE A 233 -2.78 -14.34 -3.38
N GLY A 234 -3.96 -14.93 -3.55
CA GLY A 234 -5.24 -14.25 -3.36
C GLY A 234 -5.67 -14.20 -1.89
N ALA A 235 -6.84 -13.60 -1.63
CA ALA A 235 -7.36 -13.39 -0.28
C ALA A 235 -7.53 -14.69 0.53
N GLY A 236 -7.98 -15.78 -0.10
CA GLY A 236 -8.15 -17.09 0.55
C GLY A 236 -6.81 -17.65 1.03
N LYS A 237 -5.80 -17.69 0.14
CA LYS A 237 -4.46 -18.17 0.51
C LYS A 237 -3.81 -17.29 1.57
N ALA A 238 -4.05 -15.97 1.54
CA ALA A 238 -3.55 -15.06 2.55
C ALA A 238 -4.13 -15.38 3.92
N ARG A 239 -5.46 -15.58 4.02
CA ARG A 239 -6.13 -15.97 5.27
C ARG A 239 -5.65 -17.33 5.80
N ALA A 240 -5.43 -18.29 4.91
CA ALA A 240 -4.89 -19.59 5.30
C ALA A 240 -3.49 -19.48 5.92
N ILE A 241 -2.60 -18.68 5.34
CA ILE A 241 -1.28 -18.38 5.89
C ILE A 241 -1.39 -17.66 7.24
N GLU A 242 -2.26 -16.66 7.36
CA GLU A 242 -2.51 -15.94 8.60
C GLU A 242 -3.02 -16.87 9.71
N ALA A 243 -3.96 -17.78 9.40
CA ALA A 243 -4.47 -18.77 10.33
C ALA A 243 -3.39 -19.74 10.80
N PHE A 244 -2.55 -20.23 9.88
CA PHE A 244 -1.40 -21.08 10.21
C PHE A 244 -0.43 -20.39 11.17
N LEU A 245 -0.02 -19.15 10.86
CA LEU A 245 0.90 -18.40 11.72
C LEU A 245 0.28 -18.09 13.08
N THR A 246 -1.01 -17.80 13.13
CA THR A 246 -1.75 -17.52 14.38
C THR A 246 -1.83 -18.75 15.26
N SER A 247 -2.04 -19.95 14.68
CA SER A 247 -2.11 -21.21 15.44
C SER A 247 -0.76 -21.63 16.07
N HIS A 248 0.36 -21.06 15.58
CA HIS A 248 1.72 -21.35 16.07
C HIS A 248 2.39 -20.17 16.79
N THR A 249 1.60 -19.18 17.23
CA THR A 249 2.11 -17.95 17.86
C THR A 249 3.08 -18.21 19.02
N GLU A 250 2.80 -19.22 19.86
CA GLU A 250 3.63 -19.55 21.01
C GLU A 250 5.06 -19.95 20.63
N THR A 251 5.19 -20.78 19.58
CA THR A 251 6.50 -21.28 19.13
C THR A 251 7.23 -20.29 18.22
N LEU A 252 6.48 -19.46 17.49
CA LEU A 252 7.02 -18.40 16.65
C LEU A 252 7.58 -17.25 17.45
N GLY A 253 7.10 -16.99 18.69
CA GLY A 253 7.49 -15.84 19.49
C GLY A 253 7.14 -14.48 18.87
N LYS A 254 6.39 -14.47 17.75
CA LYS A 254 5.87 -13.29 17.05
C LYS A 254 4.39 -13.46 16.79
N THR A 255 3.61 -12.38 16.93
CA THR A 255 2.17 -12.39 16.73
C THR A 255 1.76 -11.62 15.49
N ILE A 256 0.68 -12.02 14.85
CA ILE A 256 -0.02 -11.21 13.84
C ILE A 256 -0.88 -10.20 14.58
N GLY A 257 -0.68 -8.92 14.28
CA GLY A 257 -1.40 -7.83 14.92
C GLY A 257 -2.87 -7.78 14.48
N PRO A 258 -3.80 -7.36 15.38
CA PRO A 258 -5.24 -7.31 15.08
C PRO A 258 -5.60 -6.37 13.92
N HIS A 259 -4.73 -5.43 13.56
CA HIS A 259 -4.89 -4.53 12.41
C HIS A 259 -4.84 -5.25 11.06
N VAL A 260 -4.37 -6.51 11.00
CA VAL A 260 -4.31 -7.30 9.76
C VAL A 260 -5.69 -7.78 9.35
N ALA A 261 -6.53 -8.17 10.30
CA ALA A 261 -7.88 -8.70 10.05
C ALA A 261 -8.86 -7.67 9.44
N VAL A 262 -8.62 -6.36 9.66
CA VAL A 262 -9.55 -5.29 9.29
C VAL A 262 -8.91 -4.37 8.25
N PRO A 263 -9.63 -4.00 7.18
CA PRO A 263 -9.15 -3.04 6.18
C PRO A 263 -8.73 -1.72 6.84
N ARG A 264 -7.59 -1.14 6.41
CA ARG A 264 -7.02 0.07 6.98
C ARG A 264 -8.02 1.23 7.11
N ARG A 265 -8.94 1.37 6.13
CA ARG A 265 -9.96 2.43 6.13
C ARG A 265 -10.96 2.32 7.28
N GLN A 266 -11.08 1.16 7.89
CA GLN A 266 -11.96 0.88 9.03
C GLN A 266 -11.20 0.96 10.37
N ARG A 267 -9.87 1.22 10.34
CA ARG A 267 -9.02 1.36 11.52
C ARG A 267 -8.77 2.83 11.81
N TYR A 268 -8.77 3.17 13.09
CA TYR A 268 -8.44 4.51 13.54
C TYR A 268 -6.93 4.78 13.48
N ALA A 269 -6.56 6.02 13.23
CA ALA A 269 -5.15 6.42 13.12
C ALA A 269 -4.35 6.12 14.41
N HIS A 270 -4.99 6.25 15.60
CA HIS A 270 -4.34 5.95 16.87
C HIS A 270 -4.09 4.44 17.10
N GLU A 271 -4.94 3.57 16.55
CA GLU A 271 -4.71 2.11 16.59
C GLU A 271 -3.51 1.72 15.72
N LEU A 272 -3.43 2.27 14.50
CA LEU A 272 -2.30 2.05 13.61
C LEU A 272 -0.99 2.62 14.16
N ALA A 273 -1.07 3.74 14.90
CA ALA A 273 0.09 4.33 15.55
C ALA A 273 0.72 3.41 16.63
N ARG A 274 -0.03 2.46 17.17
CA ARG A 274 0.46 1.46 18.15
C ARG A 274 1.20 0.28 17.49
N VAL A 275 1.01 0.05 16.20
CA VAL A 275 1.66 -1.07 15.48
C VAL A 275 3.18 -0.95 15.50
N VAL A 276 3.71 0.28 15.37
CA VAL A 276 5.13 0.56 15.55
C VAL A 276 5.36 0.87 17.03
N PRO A 277 6.02 0.01 17.80
CA PRO A 277 6.34 0.29 19.19
C PRO A 277 7.30 1.47 19.29
N ARG A 278 7.40 2.07 20.47
CA ARG A 278 8.52 2.96 20.79
C ARG A 278 9.80 2.16 20.67
N GLY A 279 10.76 2.68 19.90
CA GLY A 279 12.08 2.08 19.80
C GLY A 279 12.75 2.03 21.17
N THR A 280 13.48 0.96 21.41
CA THR A 280 14.46 0.89 22.49
C THR A 280 15.75 1.55 22.03
N ASN A 281 16.70 1.79 22.92
CA ASN A 281 18.00 2.41 22.62
C ASN A 281 18.88 1.61 21.64
N ASP A 282 18.42 0.45 21.20
CA ASP A 282 19.15 -0.47 20.32
C ASP A 282 18.84 -0.23 18.83
N ALA A 283 19.33 0.90 18.31
CA ALA A 283 19.56 1.12 16.86
C ALA A 283 18.43 0.79 15.88
N THR A 284 17.17 0.70 16.32
CA THR A 284 16.04 0.38 15.44
C THR A 284 15.61 1.61 14.65
N LEU A 285 15.60 1.52 13.31
CA LEU A 285 15.07 2.57 12.43
C LEU A 285 13.55 2.66 12.55
N VAL A 286 13.10 3.60 13.37
CA VAL A 286 11.69 3.95 13.56
C VAL A 286 11.48 5.44 13.28
N PRO A 287 10.25 5.89 12.97
CA PRO A 287 9.96 7.32 12.87
C PRO A 287 10.38 8.07 14.14
N LEU A 288 10.87 9.30 13.99
CA LEU A 288 11.44 10.08 15.09
C LEU A 288 10.49 10.28 16.29
N ASP A 289 9.18 10.32 16.04
CA ASP A 289 8.15 10.37 17.09
C ASP A 289 8.01 9.06 17.88
N LYS A 290 8.64 7.99 17.43
CA LYS A 290 8.69 6.68 18.09
C LYS A 290 10.07 6.34 18.67
N LEU A 291 11.10 7.07 18.26
CA LEU A 291 12.45 6.88 18.75
C LEU A 291 12.53 7.29 20.22
N VAL A 292 13.11 6.44 21.05
CA VAL A 292 13.52 6.80 22.41
C VAL A 292 14.92 7.40 22.31
N MET A 293 15.01 8.72 22.55
CA MET A 293 16.27 9.43 22.47
C MET A 293 17.18 9.03 23.66
N PRO A 294 18.38 8.49 23.42
CA PRO A 294 19.34 8.25 24.48
C PRO A 294 19.73 9.57 25.17
N ALA A 295 19.83 9.58 26.49
CA ALA A 295 20.10 10.80 27.24
C ALA A 295 21.48 11.41 26.89
N GLU A 296 22.44 10.58 26.54
CA GLU A 296 23.80 10.96 26.11
C GLU A 296 23.83 11.56 24.68
N LEU A 297 22.79 11.30 23.88
CA LEU A 297 22.68 11.77 22.48
C LEU A 297 21.55 12.79 22.28
N ASP A 298 20.90 13.24 23.34
CA ASP A 298 19.77 14.18 23.25
C ASP A 298 20.21 15.63 22.92
N GLY A 299 21.50 15.91 22.95
CA GLY A 299 22.07 17.20 22.61
C GLY A 299 22.06 18.23 23.76
N ARG A 300 21.63 17.82 24.97
CA ARG A 300 21.64 18.67 26.15
C ARG A 300 23.06 19.16 26.47
N ASN A 301 24.05 18.31 26.27
CA ASN A 301 25.47 18.54 26.49
C ASN A 301 26.25 18.52 25.15
N GLY A 302 25.64 18.94 24.05
CA GLY A 302 26.30 18.95 22.74
C GLY A 302 27.53 19.87 22.71
N ALA A 303 28.57 19.48 21.96
CA ALA A 303 29.87 20.17 21.92
C ALA A 303 29.76 21.64 21.48
N TYR A 304 28.82 21.96 20.60
CA TYR A 304 28.61 23.33 20.11
C TYR A 304 27.33 23.97 20.67
N ARG A 305 26.76 23.37 21.70
CA ARG A 305 25.57 23.89 22.39
C ARG A 305 25.96 25.11 23.24
N LEU A 306 25.21 26.20 23.07
CA LEU A 306 25.36 27.36 23.95
C LEU A 306 24.57 27.16 25.26
N PRO A 307 24.98 27.80 26.37
CA PRO A 307 24.27 27.72 27.63
C PRO A 307 22.80 28.11 27.51
N GLN A 308 21.91 27.37 28.18
CA GLN A 308 20.46 27.58 28.10
C GLN A 308 20.03 29.02 28.44
N ALA A 309 20.72 29.67 29.35
CA ALA A 309 20.46 31.07 29.74
C ALA A 309 20.65 32.08 28.61
N ARG A 310 21.39 31.74 27.56
CA ARG A 310 21.60 32.57 26.36
C ARG A 310 20.67 32.22 25.20
N CYS A 311 19.96 31.09 25.28
CA CYS A 311 19.07 30.63 24.22
C CYS A 311 17.81 31.49 24.13
N LEU A 312 17.43 31.86 22.91
CA LEU A 312 16.19 32.58 22.61
C LEU A 312 15.00 31.65 22.39
N ILE A 313 15.19 30.34 22.60
CA ILE A 313 14.16 29.30 22.51
C ILE A 313 14.19 28.43 23.78
N SER A 314 13.03 27.91 24.20
CA SER A 314 12.88 27.11 25.41
C SER A 314 13.19 25.61 25.20
N ALA A 315 13.92 25.27 24.14
CA ALA A 315 14.29 23.90 23.82
C ALA A 315 15.41 23.40 24.74
N HIS A 316 15.18 22.27 25.41
CA HIS A 316 16.16 21.66 26.33
C HIS A 316 17.03 20.60 25.64
N ASN A 317 16.62 20.10 24.47
CA ASN A 317 17.32 19.07 23.68
C ASN A 317 17.19 19.35 22.18
N ASP A 318 17.98 18.63 21.38
CA ASP A 318 18.04 18.82 19.93
C ASP A 318 16.70 18.56 19.24
N TYR A 319 15.90 17.61 19.71
CA TYR A 319 14.58 17.33 19.12
C TYR A 319 13.61 18.49 19.34
N GLU A 320 13.56 19.04 20.56
CA GLU A 320 12.75 20.23 20.87
C GLU A 320 13.19 21.46 20.05
N ALA A 321 14.49 21.61 19.83
CA ALA A 321 15.04 22.67 19.00
C ALA A 321 14.60 22.54 17.53
N VAL A 322 14.58 21.33 16.98
CA VAL A 322 14.04 21.07 15.64
C VAL A 322 12.53 21.33 15.58
N LEU A 323 11.78 20.97 16.61
CA LEU A 323 10.35 21.27 16.69
C LEU A 323 10.09 22.78 16.74
N SER A 324 10.89 23.54 17.50
CA SER A 324 10.82 24.99 17.56
C SER A 324 11.06 25.63 16.18
N TRP A 325 12.08 25.15 15.46
CA TRP A 325 12.35 25.57 14.08
C TRP A 325 11.21 25.27 13.11
N LEU A 326 10.63 24.06 13.19
CA LEU A 326 9.48 23.68 12.36
C LEU A 326 8.26 24.55 12.63
N ARG A 327 8.01 24.88 13.91
CA ARG A 327 6.89 25.72 14.33
C ARG A 327 7.04 27.16 13.85
N ALA A 328 8.27 27.64 13.69
CA ALA A 328 8.56 28.97 13.13
C ALA A 328 8.31 29.06 11.61
N LYS A 329 8.03 27.95 10.93
CA LYS A 329 7.67 27.96 9.49
C LYS A 329 6.18 28.20 9.31
N PRO A 330 5.74 28.79 8.18
CA PRO A 330 4.34 29.00 7.88
C PRO A 330 3.55 27.68 7.98
N GLY A 331 2.58 27.66 8.89
CA GLY A 331 1.66 26.53 9.10
C GLY A 331 0.46 26.57 8.14
N LEU A 332 -0.51 25.68 8.36
CA LEU A 332 -1.82 25.77 7.72
C LEU A 332 -2.66 26.86 8.37
N PRO A 333 -3.52 27.55 7.62
CA PRO A 333 -4.49 28.49 8.18
C PRO A 333 -5.40 27.81 9.23
N PRO A 334 -5.82 28.52 10.29
CA PRO A 334 -6.64 27.93 11.37
C PRO A 334 -7.96 27.34 10.89
N ASP A 335 -8.64 27.96 9.94
CA ASP A 335 -9.87 27.49 9.32
C ASP A 335 -9.66 26.16 8.58
N GLN A 336 -8.53 26.01 7.88
CA GLN A 336 -8.18 24.79 7.19
C GLN A 336 -7.85 23.67 8.18
N VAL A 337 -7.20 23.96 9.29
CA VAL A 337 -6.96 23.01 10.39
C VAL A 337 -8.28 22.55 11.00
N ALA A 338 -9.22 23.48 11.23
CA ALA A 338 -10.55 23.17 11.76
C ALA A 338 -11.31 22.19 10.83
N ARG A 339 -11.39 22.51 9.53
CA ARG A 339 -12.01 21.60 8.52
C ARG A 339 -11.35 20.22 8.46
N LEU A 340 -10.03 20.14 8.59
CA LEU A 340 -9.31 18.87 8.60
C LEU A 340 -9.58 18.07 9.88
N ARG A 341 -9.76 18.74 11.02
CA ARG A 341 -10.15 18.10 12.29
C ARG A 341 -11.56 17.51 12.19
N GLU A 342 -12.53 18.26 11.65
CA GLU A 342 -13.90 17.79 11.43
C GLU A 342 -13.95 16.55 10.54
N ARG A 343 -13.16 16.52 9.45
CA ARG A 343 -13.06 15.36 8.56
C ARG A 343 -12.43 14.13 9.22
N ARG A 344 -11.57 14.34 10.21
CA ARG A 344 -10.97 13.27 11.03
C ARG A 344 -11.77 13.07 12.31
N ARG A 345 -13.04 12.67 12.22
CA ARG A 345 -13.93 12.38 13.37
C ARG A 345 -13.37 11.38 14.40
N ASP A 346 -12.16 10.88 14.18
CA ASP A 346 -11.54 9.82 14.97
C ASP A 346 -10.71 10.30 16.17
N VAL A 347 -10.61 11.60 16.38
CA VAL A 347 -9.69 12.13 17.40
C VAL A 347 -10.48 12.66 18.59
N ALA A 348 -11.08 11.76 19.34
CA ALA A 348 -11.42 11.99 20.75
C ALA A 348 -10.16 11.94 21.65
N THR A 349 -9.00 12.28 21.13
CA THR A 349 -7.78 12.47 21.92
C THR A 349 -7.70 13.94 22.31
N VAL A 350 -7.65 14.20 23.60
CA VAL A 350 -7.33 15.53 24.14
C VAL A 350 -6.08 16.06 23.40
N PRO A 351 -6.13 17.26 22.77
CA PRO A 351 -5.00 17.81 22.05
C PRO A 351 -3.79 17.94 22.98
N GLY A 352 -2.78 17.12 22.75
CA GLY A 352 -1.51 17.24 23.46
C GLY A 352 -0.63 18.35 22.87
N PRO A 353 0.47 18.73 23.53
CA PRO A 353 1.36 19.81 23.11
C PRO A 353 1.98 19.57 21.73
N LEU A 354 1.97 18.34 21.21
CA LEU A 354 2.48 17.96 19.87
C LEU A 354 1.38 17.71 18.83
N ASP A 355 0.10 17.99 19.14
CA ASP A 355 -1.02 17.78 18.21
C ASP A 355 -0.82 18.54 16.87
N TRP A 356 -0.19 19.70 16.89
CA TRP A 356 0.11 20.48 15.68
C TRP A 356 0.94 19.71 14.63
N LEU A 357 1.71 18.70 15.01
CA LEU A 357 2.44 17.83 14.10
C LEU A 357 1.53 17.01 13.17
N ASN A 358 0.27 16.87 13.51
CA ASN A 358 -0.75 16.24 12.67
C ASN A 358 -1.24 17.17 11.54
N TRP A 359 -1.03 18.49 11.69
CA TRP A 359 -1.58 19.54 10.85
C TRP A 359 -0.52 20.39 10.14
N LEU A 360 0.60 19.77 9.76
CA LEU A 360 1.70 20.46 9.10
C LEU A 360 1.33 20.91 7.69
N SER A 361 1.79 22.11 7.31
CA SER A 361 1.80 22.57 5.92
C SER A 361 2.73 21.69 5.05
N ASN A 362 2.62 21.79 3.74
CA ASN A 362 3.51 21.06 2.83
C ASN A 362 4.98 21.40 3.05
N THR A 363 5.27 22.67 3.32
CA THR A 363 6.63 23.14 3.63
C THR A 363 7.13 22.52 4.93
N GLN A 364 6.33 22.55 5.98
CA GLN A 364 6.69 21.96 7.26
C GLN A 364 6.90 20.43 7.14
N ARG A 365 6.06 19.71 6.36
CA ARG A 365 6.23 18.27 6.12
C ARG A 365 7.53 17.96 5.38
N ALA A 366 7.86 18.74 4.34
CA ALA A 366 9.09 18.57 3.59
C ALA A 366 10.32 18.85 4.47
N TYR A 367 10.27 19.88 5.29
CA TYR A 367 11.34 20.24 6.22
C TYR A 367 11.50 19.21 7.31
N ARG A 368 10.39 18.76 7.92
CA ARG A 368 10.40 17.68 8.92
C ARG A 368 11.04 16.40 8.37
N LYS A 369 10.74 16.05 7.12
CA LYS A 369 11.30 14.85 6.50
C LYS A 369 12.82 14.91 6.42
N GLU A 370 13.39 16.03 5.97
CA GLU A 370 14.85 16.15 5.85
C GLU A 370 15.53 16.24 7.23
N ALA A 371 14.94 16.98 8.19
CA ALA A 371 15.44 17.03 9.57
C ALA A 371 15.36 15.66 10.26
N GLU A 372 14.28 14.88 10.05
CA GLU A 372 14.14 13.52 10.58
C GLU A 372 15.20 12.57 10.02
N ARG A 373 15.46 12.63 8.72
CA ARG A 373 16.51 11.84 8.07
C ARG A 373 17.87 12.11 8.68
N PHE A 374 18.19 13.38 8.86
CA PHE A 374 19.45 13.80 9.43
C PHE A 374 19.58 13.39 10.91
N LEU A 375 18.55 13.64 11.73
CA LEU A 375 18.56 13.24 13.14
C LEU A 375 18.71 11.73 13.32
N LEU A 376 17.96 10.93 12.54
CA LEU A 376 18.11 9.48 12.61
C LEU A 376 19.51 9.04 12.22
N TRP A 377 20.11 9.63 11.18
CA TRP A 377 21.47 9.33 10.79
C TRP A 377 22.50 9.76 11.86
N ALA A 378 22.33 10.95 12.43
CA ALA A 378 23.19 11.46 13.48
C ALA A 378 23.21 10.52 14.70
N LEU A 379 22.02 10.09 15.14
CA LEU A 379 21.85 9.27 16.33
C LEU A 379 22.24 7.81 16.12
N LEU A 380 21.85 7.22 14.99
CA LEU A 380 21.99 5.78 14.76
C LEU A 380 23.28 5.40 14.02
N ALA A 381 23.70 6.20 13.05
CA ALA A 381 24.90 5.93 12.27
C ALA A 381 26.15 6.61 12.82
N ARG A 382 26.05 7.89 13.23
CA ARG A 382 27.19 8.66 13.74
C ARG A 382 27.34 8.59 15.26
N ARG A 383 26.29 8.23 16.00
CA ARG A 383 26.26 8.24 17.47
C ARG A 383 26.65 9.60 18.05
N LYS A 384 26.23 10.67 17.40
CA LYS A 384 26.46 12.06 17.81
C LYS A 384 25.14 12.83 17.87
N PRO A 385 24.90 13.72 18.85
CA PRO A 385 23.76 14.62 18.84
C PRO A 385 23.93 15.68 17.74
N LEU A 386 22.83 16.28 17.27
CA LEU A 386 22.81 17.34 16.26
C LEU A 386 23.71 18.54 16.69
N SER A 387 23.68 18.88 17.97
CA SER A 387 24.44 19.98 18.55
C SER A 387 25.96 19.70 18.71
N SER A 388 26.42 18.51 18.33
CA SER A 388 27.85 18.17 18.28
C SER A 388 28.37 17.90 16.87
N MET A 389 27.55 18.13 15.82
CA MET A 389 27.96 17.92 14.44
C MET A 389 28.93 19.01 13.97
N ASP A 390 30.00 18.58 13.35
CA ASP A 390 31.01 19.42 12.71
C ASP A 390 30.85 19.39 11.16
N THR A 391 31.76 20.06 10.46
CA THR A 391 31.75 20.15 8.99
C THR A 391 32.01 18.79 8.34
N ASP A 392 32.87 17.95 8.94
CA ASP A 392 33.20 16.62 8.40
C ASP A 392 32.00 15.67 8.52
N ASP A 393 31.24 15.77 9.60
CA ASP A 393 29.98 15.06 9.75
C ASP A 393 28.96 15.50 8.67
N CYS A 394 28.88 16.79 8.38
CA CYS A 394 28.00 17.32 7.34
C CYS A 394 28.39 16.84 5.93
N LEU A 395 29.69 16.75 5.65
CA LEU A 395 30.21 16.17 4.40
C LEU A 395 29.89 14.67 4.32
N ALA A 396 30.11 13.92 5.40
CA ALA A 396 29.77 12.50 5.47
C ALA A 396 28.27 12.25 5.26
N TYR A 397 27.39 13.12 5.80
CA TYR A 397 25.95 13.01 5.54
C TYR A 397 25.58 13.33 4.09
N ARG A 398 26.21 14.33 3.48
CA ARG A 398 26.02 14.63 2.05
C ARG A 398 26.32 13.40 1.19
N ASP A 399 27.42 12.72 1.50
CA ASP A 399 27.82 11.51 0.77
C ASP A 399 26.88 10.33 1.06
N PHE A 400 26.41 10.20 2.29
CA PHE A 400 25.36 9.25 2.67
C PHE A 400 24.05 9.46 1.89
N LEU A 401 23.65 10.70 1.61
CA LEU A 401 22.46 10.98 0.80
C LEU A 401 22.59 10.47 -0.63
N ALA A 402 23.80 10.42 -1.17
CA ALA A 402 24.07 9.90 -2.52
C ALA A 402 23.95 8.36 -2.59
N ALA A 403 24.25 7.65 -1.50
CA ALA A 403 24.26 6.20 -1.45
C ALA A 403 23.84 5.67 -0.06
N PRO A 404 22.57 5.88 0.36
CA PRO A 404 22.10 5.34 1.63
C PRO A 404 22.09 3.80 1.58
N PRO A 405 22.51 3.11 2.65
CA PRO A 405 22.47 1.66 2.73
C PRO A 405 21.06 1.09 2.54
N ALA A 406 20.97 -0.17 2.06
CA ALA A 406 19.70 -0.80 1.71
C ALA A 406 18.73 -0.92 2.90
N ASP A 407 19.23 -1.15 4.10
CA ASP A 407 18.46 -1.21 5.35
C ASP A 407 17.85 0.14 5.76
N TRP A 408 18.34 1.26 5.20
CA TRP A 408 17.77 2.60 5.35
C TRP A 408 16.73 2.94 4.30
N CYS A 409 16.48 2.05 3.34
CA CYS A 409 15.61 2.28 2.21
C CYS A 409 14.37 1.40 2.24
N ALA A 410 13.23 1.96 1.85
CA ALA A 410 12.00 1.21 1.60
C ALA A 410 11.13 1.92 0.56
N PRO A 411 10.26 1.20 -0.17
CA PRO A 411 9.33 1.81 -1.11
C PRO A 411 8.46 2.87 -0.44
N ARG A 412 8.13 3.94 -1.17
CA ARG A 412 7.29 5.06 -0.71
C ARG A 412 5.93 4.67 -0.16
N SER A 413 5.43 3.50 -0.56
CA SER A 413 4.16 2.96 -0.08
C SER A 413 4.19 2.53 1.39
N ARG A 414 5.36 2.48 2.02
CA ARG A 414 5.51 2.12 3.44
C ARG A 414 5.15 3.32 4.31
N GLU A 415 4.08 3.17 5.07
CA GLU A 415 3.58 4.23 5.92
C GLU A 415 4.27 4.27 7.28
N ARG A 416 4.24 5.42 7.95
CA ARG A 416 4.91 5.64 9.25
C ARG A 416 4.47 4.69 10.37
N TRP A 417 3.27 4.11 10.27
CA TRP A 417 2.80 3.10 11.22
C TRP A 417 3.36 1.70 10.94
N SER A 418 3.94 1.48 9.77
CA SER A 418 4.48 0.17 9.37
C SER A 418 5.87 -0.06 9.98
N PRO A 419 6.15 -1.24 10.57
CA PRO A 419 7.50 -1.63 10.97
C PRO A 419 8.51 -1.69 9.83
N LEU A 420 8.01 -1.77 8.59
CA LEU A 420 8.83 -1.74 7.36
C LEU A 420 9.13 -0.32 6.86
N TRP A 421 8.71 0.71 7.58
CA TRP A 421 9.03 2.08 7.22
C TRP A 421 10.53 2.35 7.29
N ARG A 422 11.04 3.10 6.32
CA ARG A 422 12.42 3.58 6.29
C ARG A 422 12.43 5.04 5.84
N PRO A 423 13.45 5.83 6.22
CA PRO A 423 13.49 7.26 5.90
C PRO A 423 13.80 7.57 4.43
N PHE A 424 14.37 6.63 3.68
CA PHE A 424 14.73 6.80 2.27
C PHE A 424 13.95 5.85 1.37
N GLU A 425 13.81 6.22 0.10
CA GLU A 425 13.28 5.37 -0.98
C GLU A 425 14.43 4.76 -1.80
N GLY A 426 15.63 5.31 -1.68
CA GLY A 426 16.86 4.98 -2.37
C GLY A 426 17.80 6.17 -2.44
N PRO A 427 18.87 6.10 -3.24
CA PRO A 427 19.81 7.19 -3.48
C PRO A 427 19.10 8.47 -3.93
N LEU A 428 19.52 9.61 -3.38
CA LEU A 428 18.99 10.91 -3.77
C LEU A 428 19.73 11.44 -4.99
N ASN A 429 18.99 11.94 -5.97
CA ASN A 429 19.59 12.68 -7.09
C ASN A 429 20.20 14.01 -6.62
N PRO A 430 21.12 14.63 -7.39
CA PRO A 430 21.80 15.86 -6.99
C PRO A 430 20.87 17.03 -6.64
N SER A 431 19.69 17.11 -7.26
CA SER A 431 18.70 18.15 -6.96
C SER A 431 18.06 17.93 -5.57
N ALA A 432 17.73 16.68 -5.23
CA ALA A 432 17.19 16.32 -3.93
C ALA A 432 18.25 16.47 -2.82
N GLN A 433 19.51 16.14 -3.11
CA GLN A 433 20.62 16.37 -2.18
C GLN A 433 20.79 17.86 -1.88
N ARG A 434 20.81 18.74 -2.93
CA ARG A 434 20.86 20.19 -2.72
C ARG A 434 19.69 20.71 -1.89
N TYR A 435 18.50 20.18 -2.13
CA TYR A 435 17.34 20.54 -1.33
C TYR A 435 17.53 20.15 0.14
N ALA A 436 17.96 18.92 0.41
CA ALA A 436 18.21 18.43 1.77
C ALA A 436 19.27 19.29 2.48
N VAL A 437 20.42 19.55 1.82
CA VAL A 437 21.48 20.42 2.34
C VAL A 437 20.96 21.83 2.62
N GLY A 438 20.18 22.41 1.70
CA GLY A 438 19.57 23.74 1.90
C GLY A 438 18.61 23.79 3.10
N VAL A 439 17.83 22.74 3.32
CA VAL A 439 16.94 22.62 4.48
C VAL A 439 17.74 22.54 5.78
N LEU A 440 18.82 21.73 5.81
CA LEU A 440 19.69 21.60 6.99
C LEU A 440 20.49 22.87 7.26
N THR A 441 21.00 23.52 6.22
CA THR A 441 21.62 24.86 6.36
C THR A 441 20.64 25.85 6.99
N ASN A 442 19.38 25.86 6.55
CA ASN A 442 18.34 26.69 7.14
C ASN A 442 18.01 26.34 8.60
N LEU A 443 18.01 25.05 8.94
CA LEU A 443 17.82 24.59 10.33
C LEU A 443 18.94 25.14 11.22
N TYR A 444 20.19 24.89 10.84
CA TYR A 444 21.35 25.31 11.66
C TYR A 444 21.50 26.84 11.71
N SER A 445 21.18 27.55 10.63
CA SER A 445 21.12 29.04 10.65
C SER A 445 20.07 29.55 11.65
N TYR A 446 18.90 28.90 11.73
CA TYR A 446 17.90 29.25 12.74
C TYR A 446 18.42 28.98 14.15
N LEU A 447 19.00 27.81 14.40
CA LEU A 447 19.52 27.44 15.71
C LEU A 447 20.66 28.34 16.16
N ASN A 448 21.56 28.74 15.25
CA ASN A 448 22.59 29.72 15.51
C ASN A 448 22.00 31.11 15.83
N ALA A 449 21.07 31.63 14.98
CA ALA A 449 20.39 32.91 15.21
C ALA A 449 19.55 32.96 16.49
N LYS A 450 19.19 31.78 17.06
CA LYS A 450 18.51 31.65 18.36
C LYS A 450 19.44 31.37 19.53
N ASN A 451 20.73 31.51 19.34
CA ASN A 451 21.76 31.21 20.34
C ASN A 451 21.63 29.80 20.94
N TYR A 452 21.12 28.86 20.16
CA TYR A 452 21.09 27.45 20.55
C TYR A 452 22.43 26.79 20.23
N LEU A 453 23.03 27.12 19.08
CA LEU A 453 24.34 26.64 18.62
C LEU A 453 25.31 27.82 18.42
N ALA A 454 26.59 27.54 18.65
CA ALA A 454 27.68 28.51 18.45
C ALA A 454 27.94 28.82 16.96
N GLY A 455 27.56 27.92 16.04
CA GLY A 455 27.82 28.08 14.61
C GLY A 455 26.93 27.19 13.74
N ASN A 456 27.16 27.31 12.42
CA ASN A 456 26.47 26.50 11.41
C ASN A 456 27.49 25.71 10.59
N PRO A 457 27.68 24.40 10.84
CA PRO A 457 28.67 23.57 10.13
C PRO A 457 28.31 23.29 8.66
N TRP A 458 27.06 23.59 8.26
CA TRP A 458 26.60 23.47 6.86
C TRP A 458 27.03 24.67 5.99
N GLN A 459 27.57 25.74 6.58
CA GLN A 459 27.95 26.91 5.84
C GLN A 459 29.11 26.59 4.89
N GLY A 460 28.97 26.95 3.60
CA GLY A 460 29.98 26.64 2.60
C GLY A 460 29.94 25.22 2.01
N ILE A 461 29.08 24.31 2.50
CA ILE A 461 28.93 23.00 1.90
C ILE A 461 28.07 23.08 0.64
N HIS A 462 28.67 22.72 -0.48
CA HIS A 462 28.01 22.72 -1.78
C HIS A 462 27.79 21.29 -2.29
N VAL A 463 26.62 21.06 -2.89
CA VAL A 463 26.36 19.89 -3.73
C VAL A 463 26.59 20.32 -5.18
N PRO A 464 27.46 19.65 -5.95
CA PRO A 464 27.70 19.98 -7.34
C PRO A 464 26.39 20.13 -8.13
N ARG A 465 26.29 21.19 -8.91
CA ARG A 465 25.20 21.30 -9.87
C ARG A 465 25.46 20.25 -10.94
N SER A 466 24.57 19.30 -11.08
CA SER A 466 24.45 18.56 -12.33
C SER A 466 24.40 19.61 -13.44
N ALA A 467 25.16 19.41 -14.52
CA ALA A 467 25.09 20.27 -15.71
C ALA A 467 23.64 20.63 -15.94
N THR A 468 23.33 21.90 -16.07
CA THR A 468 21.97 22.47 -16.03
C THR A 468 21.07 21.54 -16.85
N PRO A 469 20.04 20.90 -16.29
CA PRO A 469 19.09 20.25 -17.16
C PRO A 469 18.54 21.40 -18.01
N GLN A 470 18.89 21.44 -19.30
CA GLN A 470 17.98 22.04 -20.25
C GLN A 470 16.60 21.66 -19.81
N LEU A 471 15.69 22.61 -19.73
CA LEU A 471 14.30 22.30 -19.42
C LEU A 471 13.98 21.06 -20.23
N ASP A 472 13.55 20.03 -19.53
CA ASP A 472 13.19 18.81 -20.19
C ASP A 472 11.93 19.12 -21.03
N VAL A 473 12.16 19.59 -22.27
CA VAL A 473 11.11 19.87 -23.27
C VAL A 473 10.25 18.65 -23.47
N GLY A 474 10.77 17.50 -23.08
CA GLY A 474 10.06 16.25 -23.00
C GLY A 474 8.85 16.23 -22.05
N ARG A 475 8.68 17.24 -21.17
CA ARG A 475 7.55 17.29 -20.23
C ARG A 475 6.36 18.13 -20.71
N SER A 476 6.24 18.41 -21.99
CA SER A 476 5.04 18.94 -22.63
C SER A 476 4.52 17.97 -23.68
N LEU A 477 3.23 17.95 -23.93
CA LEU A 477 2.65 17.25 -25.07
C LEU A 477 2.96 18.07 -26.34
N THR A 478 3.13 17.38 -27.47
CA THR A 478 3.11 18.02 -28.78
C THR A 478 1.67 18.41 -29.16
N GLU A 479 1.48 19.25 -30.18
CA GLU A 479 0.14 19.60 -30.67
C GLU A 479 -0.61 18.35 -31.12
N ASP A 480 0.03 17.45 -31.89
CA ASP A 480 -0.57 16.18 -32.33
C ASP A 480 -0.95 15.28 -31.15
N GLN A 481 -0.10 15.17 -30.12
CA GLN A 481 -0.41 14.43 -28.91
C GLN A 481 -1.58 15.04 -28.14
N TRP A 482 -1.69 16.38 -28.11
CA TRP A 482 -2.81 17.04 -27.46
C TRP A 482 -4.11 16.80 -28.24
N VAL A 483 -4.08 16.88 -29.57
CA VAL A 483 -5.23 16.52 -30.42
C VAL A 483 -5.66 15.07 -30.16
N PHE A 484 -4.72 14.14 -30.18
CA PHE A 484 -5.02 12.73 -29.87
C PHE A 484 -5.64 12.55 -28.47
N VAL A 485 -5.14 13.23 -27.47
CA VAL A 485 -5.68 13.20 -26.09
C VAL A 485 -7.11 13.76 -26.05
N THR A 486 -7.39 14.84 -26.79
CA THR A 486 -8.74 15.40 -26.85
C THR A 486 -9.72 14.50 -27.58
N ASP A 487 -9.28 13.78 -28.61
CA ASP A 487 -10.09 12.78 -29.31
C ASP A 487 -10.41 11.59 -28.40
N CYS A 488 -9.42 11.09 -27.65
CA CYS A 488 -9.66 10.07 -26.63
C CYS A 488 -10.64 10.55 -25.55
N LEU A 489 -10.51 11.81 -25.13
CA LEU A 489 -11.40 12.41 -24.11
C LEU A 489 -12.85 12.54 -24.62
N ALA A 490 -13.04 12.87 -25.91
CA ALA A 490 -14.36 12.99 -26.51
C ALA A 490 -15.10 11.63 -26.64
N ARG A 491 -14.33 10.55 -26.81
CA ARG A 491 -14.87 9.17 -26.94
C ARG A 491 -15.20 8.51 -25.59
N LEU A 492 -14.91 9.16 -24.47
CA LEU A 492 -15.22 8.58 -23.16
C LEU A 492 -16.73 8.43 -22.96
N VAL A 493 -17.15 7.30 -22.40
CA VAL A 493 -18.53 7.07 -21.98
C VAL A 493 -18.94 8.16 -20.97
N PRO A 494 -20.14 8.77 -21.07
CA PRO A 494 -20.57 9.89 -20.25
C PRO A 494 -20.91 9.46 -18.81
N THR A 495 -19.89 9.13 -18.02
CA THR A 495 -20.00 8.98 -16.57
C THR A 495 -19.63 10.31 -15.89
N SER A 496 -20.08 10.53 -14.66
CA SER A 496 -19.75 11.73 -13.89
C SER A 496 -18.23 11.94 -13.74
N ALA A 497 -17.45 10.85 -13.60
CA ALA A 497 -15.99 10.93 -13.56
C ALA A 497 -15.39 11.33 -14.91
N ASN A 498 -15.89 10.80 -16.01
CA ASN A 498 -15.39 11.11 -17.35
C ASN A 498 -15.77 12.53 -17.76
N GLN A 499 -16.97 12.98 -17.43
CA GLN A 499 -17.38 14.38 -17.64
C GLN A 499 -16.50 15.34 -16.82
N ARG A 500 -16.11 14.97 -15.60
CA ARG A 500 -15.14 15.74 -14.81
C ARG A 500 -13.78 15.83 -15.52
N LEU A 501 -13.31 14.77 -16.17
CA LEU A 501 -12.08 14.81 -16.99
C LEU A 501 -12.24 15.73 -18.20
N GLN A 502 -13.41 15.69 -18.86
CA GLN A 502 -13.74 16.55 -19.99
C GLN A 502 -13.79 18.05 -19.63
N VAL A 503 -13.96 18.38 -18.35
CA VAL A 503 -13.80 19.75 -17.83
C VAL A 503 -12.36 20.02 -17.39
N ALA A 504 -11.80 19.11 -16.58
CA ALA A 504 -10.54 19.34 -15.89
C ALA A 504 -9.33 19.47 -16.84
N LEU A 505 -9.27 18.61 -17.87
CA LEU A 505 -8.15 18.61 -18.82
C LEU A 505 -8.13 19.86 -19.72
N PRO A 506 -9.25 20.24 -20.39
CA PRO A 506 -9.33 21.49 -21.14
C PRO A 506 -9.08 22.73 -20.27
N LEU A 507 -9.60 22.76 -19.02
CA LEU A 507 -9.37 23.87 -18.10
C LEU A 507 -7.89 23.99 -17.74
N LEU A 508 -7.21 22.88 -17.41
CA LEU A 508 -5.76 22.88 -17.12
C LEU A 508 -4.93 23.29 -18.33
N TYR A 509 -5.33 22.86 -19.53
CA TYR A 509 -4.67 23.23 -20.77
C TYR A 509 -4.86 24.72 -21.10
N ALA A 510 -6.09 25.22 -21.05
CA ALA A 510 -6.39 26.62 -21.40
C ALA A 510 -5.80 27.64 -20.43
N THR A 511 -5.72 27.29 -19.15
CA THR A 511 -5.36 28.25 -18.07
C THR A 511 -3.96 28.06 -17.52
N GLY A 512 -3.34 26.90 -17.74
CA GLY A 512 -2.05 26.56 -17.13
C GLY A 512 -2.06 26.48 -15.61
N LEU A 513 -3.22 26.26 -14.98
CA LEU A 513 -3.36 26.18 -13.51
C LEU A 513 -2.60 24.99 -12.91
N ARG A 514 -2.17 25.15 -11.67
CA ARG A 514 -1.68 24.02 -10.86
C ARG A 514 -2.85 23.17 -10.37
N LEU A 515 -2.62 21.88 -10.13
CA LEU A 515 -3.64 20.98 -9.59
C LEU A 515 -4.27 21.53 -8.31
N SER A 516 -3.47 22.09 -7.39
CA SER A 516 -3.97 22.68 -6.15
C SER A 516 -4.85 23.92 -6.36
N GLU A 517 -4.61 24.65 -7.43
CA GLU A 517 -5.40 25.83 -7.80
C GLU A 517 -6.76 25.40 -8.37
N VAL A 518 -6.77 24.44 -9.31
CA VAL A 518 -8.00 24.00 -9.97
C VAL A 518 -8.98 23.27 -9.03
N ILE A 519 -8.49 22.61 -7.98
CA ILE A 519 -9.36 21.96 -6.99
C ILE A 519 -9.86 22.93 -5.91
N GLY A 520 -9.27 24.09 -5.79
CA GLY A 520 -9.62 25.09 -4.77
C GLY A 520 -10.63 26.12 -5.24
N VAL A 521 -10.94 26.17 -6.54
CA VAL A 521 -11.85 27.17 -7.12
C VAL A 521 -13.31 26.70 -7.11
N THR A 522 -14.20 27.67 -6.97
CA THR A 522 -15.65 27.51 -6.93
C THR A 522 -16.29 28.30 -8.07
N THR A 523 -17.60 28.16 -8.21
CA THR A 523 -18.38 28.97 -9.16
C THR A 523 -18.34 30.47 -8.84
N ASP A 524 -18.12 30.86 -7.58
CA ASP A 524 -18.00 32.26 -7.17
C ASP A 524 -16.70 32.91 -7.68
N ASP A 525 -15.71 32.12 -8.08
CA ASP A 525 -14.44 32.58 -8.64
C ASP A 525 -14.50 32.85 -10.15
N LEU A 526 -15.64 32.52 -10.81
CA LEU A 526 -15.90 32.75 -12.24
C LEU A 526 -16.69 34.07 -12.41
N GLU A 527 -16.21 34.92 -13.32
CA GLU A 527 -16.83 36.20 -13.63
C GLU A 527 -16.85 36.42 -15.14
N TRP A 528 -18.00 36.86 -15.67
CA TRP A 528 -18.08 37.37 -17.05
C TRP A 528 -17.65 38.85 -17.07
N VAL A 529 -16.70 39.19 -17.89
CA VAL A 529 -16.09 40.54 -17.93
C VAL A 529 -16.13 41.06 -19.34
N SER A 530 -16.51 42.33 -19.48
CA SER A 530 -16.47 43.12 -20.71
C SER A 530 -15.40 44.19 -20.55
N LEU A 531 -14.30 44.10 -21.32
CA LEU A 531 -13.16 45.00 -21.28
C LEU A 531 -13.16 45.89 -22.50
N ALA A 532 -13.11 47.22 -22.33
CA ALA A 532 -12.95 48.13 -23.44
C ALA A 532 -11.48 48.13 -23.88
N GLN A 533 -11.21 48.00 -25.19
CA GLN A 533 -9.87 48.14 -25.74
C GLN A 533 -9.44 49.61 -25.79
N PRO A 534 -8.28 49.98 -25.24
CA PRO A 534 -7.79 51.33 -25.31
C PRO A 534 -7.54 51.72 -26.78
N GLY A 535 -8.24 52.75 -27.27
CA GLY A 535 -8.04 53.40 -28.60
C GLY A 535 -8.91 52.87 -29.72
N THR A 536 -9.60 51.75 -29.63
CA THR A 536 -10.50 51.25 -30.70
C THR A 536 -11.99 51.34 -30.35
N GLY A 537 -12.34 51.47 -29.07
CA GLY A 537 -13.71 51.43 -28.60
C GLY A 537 -14.38 50.04 -28.67
N GLU A 538 -13.67 49.02 -29.18
CA GLU A 538 -14.10 47.64 -29.21
C GLU A 538 -14.10 47.05 -27.80
N ARG A 539 -15.07 46.18 -27.52
CA ARG A 539 -15.16 45.46 -26.24
C ARG A 539 -14.82 44.03 -26.46
N GLU A 540 -13.83 43.53 -25.66
CA GLU A 540 -13.56 42.11 -25.52
C GLU A 540 -14.31 41.58 -24.32
N GLU A 541 -15.11 40.53 -24.53
CA GLU A 541 -15.93 39.92 -23.53
C GLU A 541 -15.49 38.46 -23.32
N GLY A 542 -15.58 37.98 -22.09
CA GLY A 542 -15.21 36.60 -21.81
C GLY A 542 -15.20 36.26 -20.34
N TRP A 543 -15.10 34.97 -20.06
CA TRP A 543 -15.02 34.44 -18.73
C TRP A 543 -13.62 34.56 -18.14
N TRP A 544 -13.56 34.99 -16.90
CA TRP A 544 -12.34 35.08 -16.10
C TRP A 544 -12.48 34.26 -14.83
N LEU A 545 -11.43 33.52 -14.48
CA LEU A 545 -11.34 32.73 -13.26
C LEU A 545 -10.31 33.35 -12.31
N THR A 546 -10.75 33.72 -11.11
CA THR A 546 -9.88 34.20 -10.05
C THR A 546 -9.29 33.02 -9.28
N VAL A 547 -7.96 32.98 -9.17
CA VAL A 547 -7.28 31.85 -8.52
C VAL A 547 -6.29 32.33 -7.46
N LEU A 548 -6.22 31.58 -6.35
CA LEU A 548 -5.26 31.78 -5.29
C LEU A 548 -4.01 30.94 -5.53
N GLY A 549 -2.94 31.57 -5.94
CA GLY A 549 -1.67 30.94 -6.25
C GLY A 549 -0.75 30.73 -5.06
N LYS A 550 0.46 30.21 -5.34
CA LYS A 550 1.51 30.02 -4.34
C LYS A 550 1.88 31.34 -3.67
N GLY A 551 1.96 31.35 -2.35
CA GLY A 551 2.26 32.55 -1.55
C GLY A 551 1.06 33.48 -1.36
N ASN A 552 -0.16 32.95 -1.47
CA ASN A 552 -1.41 33.67 -1.25
C ASN A 552 -1.64 34.83 -2.24
N LYS A 553 -1.09 34.70 -3.47
CA LYS A 553 -1.22 35.72 -4.50
C LYS A 553 -2.43 35.42 -5.38
N LEU A 554 -3.38 36.35 -5.42
CA LEU A 554 -4.53 36.29 -6.33
C LEU A 554 -4.06 36.64 -7.75
N ARG A 555 -4.60 35.96 -8.75
CA ARG A 555 -4.52 36.28 -10.17
C ARG A 555 -5.78 35.89 -10.90
N ARG A 556 -6.03 36.54 -12.01
CA ARG A 556 -7.15 36.20 -12.90
C ARG A 556 -6.60 35.55 -14.17
N VAL A 557 -7.31 34.57 -14.69
CA VAL A 557 -6.96 33.86 -15.93
C VAL A 557 -8.21 33.75 -16.81
N PRO A 558 -8.10 34.00 -18.14
CA PRO A 558 -9.23 33.85 -19.04
C PRO A 558 -9.56 32.37 -19.24
N VAL A 559 -10.86 32.05 -19.38
CA VAL A 559 -11.37 30.69 -19.59
C VAL A 559 -12.20 30.66 -20.89
N PRO A 560 -11.91 29.72 -21.83
CA PRO A 560 -12.68 29.62 -23.07
C PRO A 560 -14.15 29.23 -22.83
N ASP A 561 -15.06 29.77 -23.65
CA ASP A 561 -16.49 29.48 -23.60
C ASP A 561 -16.80 27.97 -23.75
N SER A 562 -16.03 27.27 -24.57
CA SER A 562 -16.15 25.82 -24.73
C SER A 562 -15.91 25.06 -23.40
N THR A 563 -14.98 25.54 -22.59
CA THR A 563 -14.69 24.97 -21.25
C THR A 563 -15.82 25.28 -20.27
N ILE A 564 -16.39 26.50 -20.33
CA ILE A 564 -17.56 26.88 -19.52
C ILE A 564 -18.77 26.04 -19.91
N ALA A 565 -19.02 25.85 -21.22
CA ALA A 565 -20.10 24.99 -21.68
C ALA A 565 -19.94 23.52 -21.19
N ALA A 566 -18.71 22.98 -21.21
CA ALA A 566 -18.43 21.66 -20.65
C ALA A 566 -18.65 21.63 -19.14
N LEU A 567 -18.25 22.68 -18.42
CA LEU A 567 -18.49 22.85 -16.98
C LEU A 567 -19.99 22.85 -16.67
N GLY A 568 -20.79 23.60 -17.45
CA GLY A 568 -22.23 23.65 -17.28
C GLY A 568 -22.89 22.27 -17.38
N ARG A 569 -22.52 21.49 -18.41
CA ARG A 569 -23.01 20.09 -18.55
C ARG A 569 -22.61 19.23 -17.35
N TYR A 570 -21.37 19.36 -16.87
CA TYR A 570 -20.90 18.63 -15.72
C TYR A 570 -21.61 19.06 -14.41
N LEU A 571 -21.88 20.35 -14.20
CA LEU A 571 -22.66 20.85 -13.06
C LEU A 571 -24.07 20.27 -13.05
N GLN A 572 -24.74 20.18 -14.23
CA GLN A 572 -26.06 19.56 -14.35
C GLN A 572 -26.06 18.09 -13.89
N THR A 573 -25.03 17.30 -14.21
CA THR A 573 -24.94 15.91 -13.75
C THR A 573 -24.73 15.80 -12.25
N ARG A 574 -24.29 16.88 -11.59
CA ARG A 574 -24.17 16.98 -10.13
C ARG A 574 -25.43 17.55 -9.47
N GLY A 575 -26.47 17.89 -10.26
CA GLY A 575 -27.73 18.45 -9.75
C GLY A 575 -27.72 19.97 -9.59
N PHE A 576 -26.78 20.69 -10.21
CA PHE A 576 -26.68 22.14 -10.19
C PHE A 576 -27.14 22.76 -11.53
N SER A 577 -27.29 24.10 -11.56
CA SER A 577 -27.56 24.81 -12.82
C SER A 577 -26.41 24.67 -13.80
N ALA A 578 -26.72 24.64 -15.09
CA ALA A 578 -25.73 24.73 -16.19
C ALA A 578 -25.01 26.09 -16.20
N ASP A 579 -25.70 27.13 -15.75
CA ASP A 579 -25.09 28.45 -15.55
C ASP A 579 -24.31 28.47 -14.24
N PRO A 580 -22.97 28.61 -14.27
CA PRO A 580 -22.16 28.69 -13.06
C PRO A 580 -22.57 29.85 -12.15
N ALA A 581 -23.06 30.97 -12.70
CA ALA A 581 -23.48 32.13 -11.92
C ALA A 581 -24.73 31.87 -11.06
N ALA A 582 -25.59 30.91 -11.47
CA ALA A 582 -26.76 30.50 -10.73
C ALA A 582 -26.48 29.49 -9.60
N SER A 583 -25.23 28.96 -9.49
CA SER A 583 -24.84 27.94 -8.52
C SER A 583 -23.70 28.47 -7.63
N ARG A 584 -24.00 29.22 -6.59
CA ARG A 584 -22.98 29.87 -5.74
C ARG A 584 -22.26 28.89 -4.82
N GLY A 585 -20.96 29.10 -4.65
CA GLY A 585 -20.11 28.38 -3.70
C GLY A 585 -19.82 26.93 -4.08
N VAL A 586 -20.23 26.48 -5.26
CA VAL A 586 -20.05 25.09 -5.71
C VAL A 586 -18.65 24.90 -6.26
N ALA A 587 -17.92 23.90 -5.75
CA ALA A 587 -16.61 23.56 -6.29
C ALA A 587 -16.72 23.20 -7.78
N LEU A 588 -15.85 23.79 -8.64
CA LEU A 588 -15.88 23.50 -10.08
C LEU A 588 -15.68 22.01 -10.36
N LEU A 589 -14.79 21.36 -9.60
CA LEU A 589 -14.53 19.92 -9.69
C LEU A 589 -14.91 19.24 -8.37
N GLY A 590 -16.05 18.56 -8.35
CA GLY A 590 -16.61 17.89 -7.18
C GLY A 590 -16.59 16.37 -7.23
N HIS A 591 -17.20 15.74 -6.25
CA HIS A 591 -17.40 14.29 -6.21
C HIS A 591 -18.43 13.85 -7.25
N ALA A 592 -18.27 12.59 -7.71
CA ALA A 592 -19.27 11.96 -8.56
C ALA A 592 -20.55 11.70 -7.78
N THR A 593 -21.71 11.90 -8.44
CA THR A 593 -23.02 11.63 -7.86
C THR A 593 -23.52 10.23 -8.21
N ASP A 594 -22.95 9.58 -9.22
CA ASP A 594 -23.34 8.26 -9.69
C ASP A 594 -23.04 7.16 -8.66
N GLN A 595 -24.02 6.32 -8.37
CA GLN A 595 -23.85 5.18 -7.45
C GLN A 595 -22.78 4.19 -7.92
N ALA A 596 -22.57 4.06 -9.23
CA ALA A 596 -21.56 3.16 -9.81
C ALA A 596 -20.11 3.58 -9.51
N GLU A 597 -19.84 4.86 -9.26
CA GLU A 597 -18.52 5.35 -8.85
C GLU A 597 -18.32 5.35 -7.33
N ARG A 598 -19.39 5.21 -6.57
CA ARG A 598 -19.30 5.02 -5.12
C ARG A 598 -18.83 3.60 -4.87
N ALA A 599 -17.55 3.44 -4.61
CA ALA A 599 -17.07 2.16 -4.16
C ALA A 599 -17.94 1.69 -2.96
N PRO A 600 -18.28 0.39 -2.87
CA PRO A 600 -19.19 -0.15 -1.84
C PRO A 600 -18.80 0.19 -0.39
N TRP A 601 -17.52 0.56 -0.19
CA TRP A 601 -16.95 0.96 1.10
C TRP A 601 -16.91 2.48 1.33
N ALA A 602 -17.29 3.30 0.35
CA ALA A 602 -17.37 4.73 0.58
C ALA A 602 -18.52 4.94 1.57
N LYS A 603 -18.16 5.23 2.83
CA LYS A 603 -19.11 5.78 3.80
C LYS A 603 -19.87 6.90 3.08
N ARG A 604 -21.17 7.01 3.28
CA ARG A 604 -21.94 8.19 2.91
C ARG A 604 -21.21 9.39 3.51
N ASP A 605 -20.23 9.91 2.77
CA ASP A 605 -19.58 11.14 3.17
C ASP A 605 -20.67 12.21 3.07
N THR A 606 -20.97 12.81 4.17
CA THR A 606 -21.81 13.98 4.32
C THR A 606 -21.16 15.24 3.73
N ALA A 607 -20.12 15.11 2.91
CA ALA A 607 -19.65 16.19 2.06
C ALA A 607 -20.78 16.47 1.08
N GLY A 608 -21.42 17.63 1.19
CA GLY A 608 -22.51 18.06 0.32
C GLY A 608 -22.10 17.94 -1.15
N ALA A 609 -23.07 17.85 -2.05
CA ALA A 609 -22.84 17.81 -3.51
C ALA A 609 -21.99 19.00 -4.02
N ASP A 610 -21.88 20.06 -3.24
CA ASP A 610 -21.09 21.29 -3.43
C ASP A 610 -19.60 21.12 -3.12
N ALA A 611 -19.20 20.07 -2.38
CA ALA A 611 -17.84 19.90 -1.91
C ALA A 611 -16.84 19.56 -3.05
N GLY A 612 -15.64 20.11 -2.91
CA GLY A 612 -14.54 19.91 -3.83
C GLY A 612 -13.89 18.52 -3.72
N LEU A 613 -13.26 18.10 -4.79
CA LEU A 613 -12.52 16.84 -4.89
C LEU A 613 -11.13 16.95 -4.25
N ALA A 614 -10.64 15.85 -3.67
CA ALA A 614 -9.24 15.79 -3.22
C ALA A 614 -8.28 15.77 -4.43
N GLY A 615 -7.19 16.56 -4.37
CA GLY A 615 -6.20 16.65 -5.45
C GLY A 615 -5.58 15.31 -5.84
N SER A 616 -5.38 14.42 -4.86
CA SER A 616 -4.88 13.05 -5.13
C SER A 616 -5.85 12.20 -5.95
N THR A 617 -7.16 12.46 -5.86
CA THR A 617 -8.19 11.74 -6.63
C THR A 617 -8.16 12.22 -8.09
N LEU A 618 -8.17 13.53 -8.31
CA LEU A 618 -8.05 14.09 -9.67
C LEU A 618 -6.73 13.72 -10.33
N TYR A 619 -5.62 13.78 -9.59
CA TYR A 619 -4.31 13.36 -10.09
C TYR A 619 -4.31 11.91 -10.59
N ARG A 620 -4.84 10.97 -9.79
CA ARG A 620 -4.90 9.57 -10.17
C ARG A 620 -5.82 9.32 -11.35
N GLN A 621 -6.91 10.07 -11.45
CA GLN A 621 -7.85 9.97 -12.56
C GLN A 621 -7.20 10.42 -13.86
N ILE A 622 -6.54 11.59 -13.87
CA ILE A 622 -5.81 12.12 -15.03
C ILE A 622 -4.64 11.17 -15.40
N LYS A 623 -3.90 10.68 -14.43
CA LYS A 623 -2.78 9.76 -14.68
C LYS A 623 -3.25 8.47 -15.36
N ARG A 624 -4.30 7.85 -14.85
CA ARG A 624 -4.90 6.64 -15.46
C ARG A 624 -5.42 6.92 -16.88
N PHE A 625 -6.01 8.07 -17.10
CA PHE A 625 -6.48 8.45 -18.44
C PHE A 625 -5.32 8.56 -19.43
N PHE A 626 -4.21 9.22 -19.07
CA PHE A 626 -3.01 9.26 -19.90
C PHE A 626 -2.40 7.87 -20.15
N GLU A 627 -2.41 6.99 -19.15
CA GLU A 627 -1.97 5.61 -19.32
C GLU A 627 -2.86 4.84 -20.31
N THR A 628 -4.17 5.05 -20.27
CA THR A 628 -5.10 4.47 -21.26
C THR A 628 -4.85 5.01 -22.67
N CYS A 629 -4.69 6.32 -22.83
CA CYS A 629 -4.34 6.94 -24.11
C CYS A 629 -2.99 6.44 -24.64
N ALA A 630 -2.02 6.19 -23.77
CA ALA A 630 -0.72 5.66 -24.14
C ALA A 630 -0.82 4.24 -24.72
N VAL A 631 -1.63 3.37 -24.12
CA VAL A 631 -1.89 2.02 -24.65
C VAL A 631 -2.54 2.08 -26.03
N GLU A 632 -3.46 3.02 -26.27
CA GLU A 632 -4.11 3.20 -27.57
C GLU A 632 -3.15 3.76 -28.62
N LEU A 633 -2.20 4.61 -28.23
CA LEU A 633 -1.20 5.21 -29.13
C LEU A 633 -0.03 4.26 -29.47
N GLU A 634 0.25 3.29 -28.59
CA GLU A 634 1.45 2.43 -28.67
C GLU A 634 1.64 1.72 -30.01
N PRO A 635 0.57 1.19 -30.70
CA PRO A 635 0.71 0.53 -32.00
C PRO A 635 1.15 1.47 -33.14
N VAL A 636 0.87 2.77 -33.02
CA VAL A 636 1.12 3.81 -34.06
C VAL A 636 2.40 4.59 -33.78
N ASP A 637 2.59 5.00 -32.51
CA ASP A 637 3.74 5.78 -32.05
C ASP A 637 4.22 5.29 -30.65
N PRO A 638 5.09 4.26 -30.60
CA PRO A 638 5.61 3.74 -29.33
C PRO A 638 6.40 4.78 -28.50
N ARG A 639 7.08 5.74 -29.16
CA ARG A 639 7.83 6.81 -28.47
C ARG A 639 6.88 7.85 -27.85
N GLY A 640 5.87 8.25 -28.61
CA GLY A 640 4.80 9.12 -28.14
C GLY A 640 4.01 8.47 -27.00
N ALA A 641 3.70 7.20 -27.10
CA ALA A 641 3.04 6.41 -26.06
C ALA A 641 3.83 6.39 -24.76
N ALA A 642 5.14 6.10 -24.80
CA ALA A 642 6.00 6.11 -23.63
C ALA A 642 6.05 7.50 -22.95
N ARG A 643 6.06 8.58 -23.74
CA ARG A 643 5.95 9.95 -23.23
C ARG A 643 4.61 10.19 -22.57
N LEU A 644 3.50 9.84 -23.24
CA LEU A 644 2.16 10.03 -22.72
C LEU A 644 1.92 9.23 -21.44
N ALA A 645 2.42 8.00 -21.34
CA ALA A 645 2.42 7.19 -20.12
C ALA A 645 3.14 7.87 -18.95
N SER A 646 4.15 8.72 -19.19
CA SER A 646 4.83 9.49 -18.15
C SER A 646 4.14 10.82 -17.81
N ALA A 647 3.16 11.27 -18.60
CA ALA A 647 2.48 12.54 -18.43
C ALA A 647 1.74 12.64 -17.09
N SER A 648 1.60 13.86 -16.59
CA SER A 648 0.95 14.19 -15.33
C SER A 648 0.25 15.54 -15.41
N THR A 649 -0.50 15.91 -14.37
CA THR A 649 -1.14 17.22 -14.29
C THR A 649 -0.17 18.41 -14.49
N HIS A 650 1.09 18.24 -14.10
CA HIS A 650 2.09 19.29 -14.27
C HIS A 650 2.51 19.47 -15.74
N TRP A 651 2.44 18.39 -16.54
CA TRP A 651 2.67 18.49 -17.98
C TRP A 651 1.64 19.37 -18.67
N MET A 652 0.38 19.36 -18.22
CA MET A 652 -0.67 20.24 -18.80
C MET A 652 -0.26 21.71 -18.71
N ARG A 653 0.34 22.11 -17.59
CA ARG A 653 0.85 23.47 -17.45
C ARG A 653 2.05 23.74 -18.35
N HIS A 654 2.98 22.80 -18.50
CA HIS A 654 4.08 22.93 -19.47
C HIS A 654 3.55 23.02 -20.90
N THR A 655 2.58 22.18 -21.24
CA THR A 655 1.92 22.20 -22.55
C THR A 655 1.23 23.54 -22.81
N HIS A 656 0.44 24.06 -21.85
CA HIS A 656 -0.15 25.40 -21.97
C HIS A 656 0.88 26.47 -22.32
N ILE A 657 1.99 26.53 -21.54
CA ILE A 657 3.01 27.55 -21.75
C ILE A 657 3.68 27.39 -23.12
N SER A 658 4.07 26.16 -23.49
CA SER A 658 4.73 25.89 -24.76
C SER A 658 3.83 26.22 -25.97
N HIS A 659 2.57 25.76 -25.93
CA HIS A 659 1.64 26.00 -27.03
C HIS A 659 1.20 27.45 -27.11
N ALA A 660 0.96 28.14 -25.99
CA ALA A 660 0.63 29.55 -26.01
C ALA A 660 1.77 30.39 -26.61
N LEU A 661 3.02 30.11 -26.24
CA LEU A 661 4.19 30.79 -26.83
C LEU A 661 4.38 30.43 -28.31
N ALA A 662 4.11 29.17 -28.70
CA ALA A 662 4.16 28.71 -30.09
C ALA A 662 3.07 29.42 -30.94
N ALA A 663 1.89 29.64 -30.38
CA ALA A 663 0.80 30.39 -30.99
C ALA A 663 1.04 31.91 -31.05
N GLY A 664 2.14 32.41 -30.48
CA GLY A 664 2.51 33.84 -30.55
C GLY A 664 2.01 34.67 -29.37
N ALA A 665 1.45 34.07 -28.33
CA ALA A 665 1.03 34.83 -27.15
C ALA A 665 2.21 35.57 -26.50
N PRO A 666 2.04 36.84 -26.06
CA PRO A 666 3.08 37.61 -25.40
C PRO A 666 3.61 36.92 -24.15
N LEU A 667 4.92 36.85 -23.98
CA LEU A 667 5.58 36.19 -22.86
C LEU A 667 5.05 36.66 -21.49
N GLU A 668 4.75 37.96 -21.38
CA GLU A 668 4.20 38.52 -20.13
C GLU A 668 2.80 38.00 -19.81
N ALA A 669 1.93 37.87 -20.81
CA ALA A 669 0.59 37.31 -20.66
C ALA A 669 0.64 35.83 -20.22
N VAL A 670 1.54 35.05 -20.86
CA VAL A 670 1.74 33.65 -20.49
C VAL A 670 2.32 33.51 -19.06
N LYS A 671 3.24 34.37 -18.68
CA LYS A 671 3.80 34.45 -17.32
C LYS A 671 2.71 34.76 -16.29
N GLN A 672 1.85 35.75 -16.56
CA GLN A 672 0.73 36.14 -15.69
C GLN A 672 -0.27 34.99 -15.52
N ASN A 673 -0.70 34.36 -16.60
CA ASN A 673 -1.61 33.20 -16.57
C ASN A 673 -0.99 32.05 -15.76
N ALA A 674 0.27 31.73 -16.04
CA ALA A 674 0.98 30.70 -15.31
C ALA A 674 1.28 31.11 -13.84
N GLY A 675 1.30 32.38 -13.48
CA GLY A 675 1.67 32.87 -12.14
C GLY A 675 3.11 32.49 -11.78
N HIS A 676 4.07 32.78 -12.71
CA HIS A 676 5.49 32.66 -12.46
C HIS A 676 6.03 33.94 -11.79
N ALA A 677 6.75 33.79 -10.68
CA ALA A 677 7.30 34.87 -9.93
C ALA A 677 8.46 35.58 -10.69
N SER A 678 9.16 34.84 -11.57
CA SER A 678 10.30 35.34 -12.37
C SER A 678 10.07 35.03 -13.85
N LEU A 679 10.50 35.96 -14.71
CA LEU A 679 10.56 35.77 -16.17
C LEU A 679 11.47 34.59 -16.54
N ASP A 680 12.57 34.37 -15.82
CA ASP A 680 13.49 33.24 -16.04
C ASP A 680 12.78 31.87 -16.08
N THR A 681 11.70 31.74 -15.33
CA THR A 681 10.94 30.48 -15.33
C THR A 681 10.17 30.32 -16.64
N THR A 682 9.69 31.42 -17.25
CA THR A 682 8.93 31.40 -18.51
C THR A 682 9.84 31.43 -19.72
N THR A 683 10.96 32.21 -19.67
CA THR A 683 11.95 32.29 -20.75
C THR A 683 12.61 30.96 -21.07
N ARG A 684 12.67 30.03 -20.11
CA ARG A 684 13.16 28.67 -20.34
C ARG A 684 12.34 27.91 -21.41
N TYR A 685 11.09 28.28 -21.64
CA TYR A 685 10.24 27.68 -22.69
C TYR A 685 10.48 28.34 -24.06
N VAL A 686 11.02 29.57 -24.11
CA VAL A 686 11.28 30.29 -25.35
C VAL A 686 12.53 29.77 -26.06
N THR A 687 13.50 29.23 -25.32
CA THR A 687 14.80 28.78 -25.87
C THR A 687 14.75 27.42 -26.59
N THR A 688 13.60 26.78 -26.66
CA THR A 688 13.49 25.37 -27.08
C THR A 688 13.10 25.18 -28.55
N GLU A 689 12.79 26.19 -29.29
CA GLU A 689 12.50 26.06 -30.72
C GLU A 689 13.63 26.65 -31.57
N ASP A 690 14.67 25.88 -31.81
CA ASP A 690 15.75 26.25 -32.76
C ASP A 690 15.19 26.63 -34.15
N ALA A 691 14.13 25.95 -34.57
CA ALA A 691 13.41 26.24 -35.81
C ALA A 691 12.73 27.64 -35.79
N ARG A 692 12.18 28.05 -34.63
CA ARG A 692 11.58 29.37 -34.46
C ARG A 692 12.63 30.48 -34.38
N ARG A 693 13.71 30.20 -33.64
CA ARG A 693 14.88 31.07 -33.55
C ARG A 693 15.48 31.32 -34.93
N MET A 694 15.64 30.23 -35.71
CA MET A 694 16.12 30.33 -37.09
C MET A 694 15.18 31.13 -37.99
N ARG A 695 13.85 30.93 -37.86
CA ARG A 695 12.84 31.70 -38.60
C ARG A 695 12.88 33.17 -38.25
N ALA A 696 12.93 33.51 -36.94
CA ALA A 696 13.01 34.88 -36.48
C ALA A 696 14.31 35.58 -36.95
N MET A 697 15.43 34.85 -36.92
CA MET A 697 16.70 35.37 -37.43
C MET A 697 16.67 35.56 -38.97
N LYS A 698 16.07 34.65 -39.72
CA LYS A 698 15.88 34.79 -41.16
C LYS A 698 14.98 36.00 -41.50
N GLN A 699 13.93 36.29 -40.74
CA GLN A 699 13.10 37.48 -40.93
C GLN A 699 13.87 38.78 -40.61
N LEU A 700 14.77 38.79 -39.62
CA LEU A 700 15.63 39.90 -39.34
C LEU A 700 16.59 40.14 -40.51
N TRP A 701 17.27 39.08 -40.97
CA TRP A 701 18.23 39.18 -42.09
C TRP A 701 17.58 39.54 -43.44
N SER A 702 16.31 39.20 -43.64
CA SER A 702 15.56 39.60 -44.83
C SER A 702 15.12 41.06 -44.81
N LYS A 703 15.11 41.75 -43.65
CA LYS A 703 14.82 43.16 -43.52
C LYS A 703 16.05 44.04 -43.74
N ASP A 704 17.25 43.52 -43.51
CA ASP A 704 18.51 44.21 -43.70
C ASP A 704 19.07 44.07 -45.13
N GLY A 705 18.34 43.36 -46.00
CA GLY A 705 18.73 43.10 -47.40
C GLY A 705 17.98 43.93 -48.46
N ASN A 706 17.34 45.06 -48.08
CA ASN A 706 16.80 46.05 -49.00
C ASN A 706 17.42 47.40 -48.80
#